data_527638ea55a403676dd89e7f445b7854
#
_entry.id   527638ea55a403676dd89e7f445b7854
#
_cell.length_a   1.000
_cell.length_b   1.000
_cell.length_c   1.000
_cell.angle_alpha   90.00
_cell.angle_beta   90.00
_cell.angle_gamma   90.00
#
_symmetry.space_group_name_H-M   'P 1'
#
loop_
_entity.id
_entity.type
_entity.pdbx_description
1 polymer ?
#
loop_
_entity_poly.entity_id
_entity_poly.type
_entity_poly.pdbx_seq_one_letter_code
_entity_poly.pdbx_strand_id
1 'polypeptide(L)'
;MAKKTTVPVSSTFDKELFKRSVLYNVRTLYRKTMEEATDQQIFQAVSYAVKDQIVENWMETQKEYEKKDPKTVYYLSMEFLMGRALGNNMINLQAYDQAKEALEELGVDINVIEDQEPDAALGNGGLGRLAACFLDSLATLGYSAYGCGIRYRYGMFKQEIRDGYQVEVPDNWLADGNPFELRRPEYSKEVKFGGYVSVYQDKNGRNNFKQEGYQSVTAVPYDLPVVGYGNGIVNTLRIWDAQPVECFQLDSFDKGDYRKAVEQENLARNIVEVLYPNDNHYAGKELRLKQQYFFISASVQEAVEKYMRSHDDIRKFHEKVTFQLNDTHPTVAVAELMRILMDEYYLTWDEAWDVTTKTCAYTNHTIMAEALEKWPIELFSRLLPRIYQIVEEINRRFVMEIEAKYPGNQEKIRKMAIIYDGQVKMAHLAIAAGYSVNGVARLHTEILKNQELKDFYEMMPEKFNNKTNGITQRRFMLHANPLLAEWVTEHVGADWITDLPKIKKLAVYADDEKAQQEFMNIKYQNKVRLAKYILEHNGVEVDPRSIFDVQVKRLHEYKRQLLNILHVMYLYNEIKEHPDMEFFPRTFIFGAKAAAGYKNAKLTIKLINSVADVINNDASINGKIKVVFIENYRVSNAELIFAAADVSEQISTASKEASGTGNMKFMLNGALTIGTMDGANVEIVEEVGAENAFIFGLSSDEVIHYENCGGYDPMEIFNNDADIRKVLMQLINGTYSPQDPELFRDLYNSLLNTQCTAKADTYFILKDFKSYAEAQKKVEAAYKDEKGWAKSAILNTACSGKFTSDRTIQEYVDDIWKLDKVVLPKKKEVKKTVTAEEK
;
A
#
# COMPACT_ATOMS: atom_id res chain seq x y z
N MET A 1 15.06 -26.56 32.70
CA MET A 1 15.63 -27.00 31.40
C MET A 1 14.43 -27.26 30.49
N ALA A 2 13.99 -26.23 29.76
CA ALA A 2 12.92 -26.36 28.79
C ALA A 2 13.45 -27.14 27.58
N LYS A 3 12.71 -28.16 27.16
CA LYS A 3 13.00 -28.89 25.93
C LYS A 3 12.76 -27.96 24.77
N LYS A 4 13.82 -27.53 24.06
CA LYS A 4 13.68 -26.92 22.75
C LYS A 4 12.98 -27.91 21.83
N THR A 5 11.75 -27.61 21.48
CA THR A 5 11.03 -28.32 20.41
C THR A 5 11.60 -27.84 19.08
N THR A 6 12.58 -28.55 18.57
CA THR A 6 13.10 -28.30 17.23
C THR A 6 12.03 -28.70 16.22
N VAL A 7 11.41 -27.73 15.56
CA VAL A 7 10.63 -27.95 14.34
C VAL A 7 11.62 -28.48 13.27
N PRO A 8 11.33 -29.55 12.54
CA PRO A 8 12.21 -30.02 11.50
C PRO A 8 12.28 -28.98 10.38
N VAL A 9 13.34 -28.21 10.34
CA VAL A 9 13.62 -27.23 9.27
C VAL A 9 14.10 -28.03 8.07
N SER A 10 13.25 -28.17 7.06
CA SER A 10 13.64 -28.63 5.72
C SER A 10 14.21 -27.45 4.94
N SER A 11 15.24 -26.76 5.46
CA SER A 11 15.87 -25.72 4.69
C SER A 11 17.02 -26.31 3.86
N THR A 12 17.01 -26.02 2.57
CA THR A 12 18.14 -26.24 1.66
C THR A 12 19.26 -25.20 1.87
N PHE A 13 19.15 -24.37 2.91
CA PHE A 13 20.10 -23.31 3.22
C PHE A 13 21.39 -23.93 3.78
N ASP A 14 22.50 -23.68 3.08
CA ASP A 14 23.84 -24.11 3.48
C ASP A 14 24.57 -22.94 4.13
N LYS A 15 24.68 -22.99 5.47
CA LYS A 15 25.33 -21.96 6.29
C LYS A 15 26.79 -21.71 5.87
N GLU A 16 27.55 -22.76 5.56
CA GLU A 16 28.97 -22.62 5.19
C GLU A 16 29.11 -22.03 3.78
N LEU A 17 28.23 -22.43 2.86
CA LEU A 17 28.21 -21.85 1.53
C LEU A 17 27.81 -20.36 1.60
N PHE A 18 26.85 -20.02 2.43
CA PHE A 18 26.43 -18.63 2.64
C PHE A 18 27.60 -17.78 3.19
N LYS A 19 28.30 -18.23 4.22
CA LYS A 19 29.51 -17.53 4.76
C LYS A 19 30.57 -17.30 3.69
N ARG A 20 30.85 -18.32 2.90
CA ARG A 20 31.86 -18.22 1.81
C ARG A 20 31.37 -17.20 0.76
N SER A 21 30.08 -17.21 0.41
CA SER A 21 29.52 -16.25 -0.54
C SER A 21 29.63 -14.82 -0.02
N VAL A 22 29.31 -14.56 1.27
CA VAL A 22 29.47 -13.24 1.89
C VAL A 22 30.92 -12.76 1.80
N LEU A 23 31.88 -13.58 2.25
CA LEU A 23 33.31 -13.26 2.19
C LEU A 23 33.81 -13.03 0.76
N TYR A 24 33.33 -13.85 -0.17
CA TYR A 24 33.64 -13.71 -1.59
C TYR A 24 33.13 -12.39 -2.15
N ASN A 25 31.87 -12.03 -1.85
CA ASN A 25 31.22 -10.79 -2.31
C ASN A 25 31.91 -9.54 -1.74
N VAL A 26 32.25 -9.51 -0.45
CA VAL A 26 33.03 -8.42 0.16
C VAL A 26 34.36 -8.21 -0.58
N ARG A 27 35.05 -9.28 -0.84
CA ARG A 27 36.37 -9.23 -1.51
C ARG A 27 36.26 -8.80 -2.97
N THR A 28 35.27 -9.34 -3.72
CA THR A 28 35.22 -9.14 -5.17
C THR A 28 34.51 -7.84 -5.56
N LEU A 29 33.50 -7.42 -4.82
CA LEU A 29 32.79 -6.17 -5.09
C LEU A 29 33.57 -4.95 -4.58
N TYR A 30 34.27 -5.07 -3.43
CA TYR A 30 34.86 -3.93 -2.74
C TYR A 30 36.36 -4.01 -2.55
N ARG A 31 37.00 -5.14 -2.84
CA ARG A 31 38.43 -5.42 -2.61
C ARG A 31 38.86 -5.20 -1.15
N LYS A 32 38.01 -5.65 -0.20
CA LYS A 32 38.18 -5.46 1.24
C LYS A 32 38.07 -6.78 1.99
N THR A 33 38.57 -6.77 3.22
CA THR A 33 38.26 -7.80 4.23
C THR A 33 36.98 -7.42 4.97
N MET A 34 36.46 -8.30 5.83
CA MET A 34 35.29 -8.01 6.65
C MET A 34 35.54 -6.86 7.62
N GLU A 35 36.74 -6.76 8.19
CA GLU A 35 37.11 -5.69 9.13
C GLU A 35 37.25 -4.33 8.46
N GLU A 36 37.55 -4.29 7.16
CA GLU A 36 37.70 -3.04 6.38
C GLU A 36 36.41 -2.59 5.73
N ALA A 37 35.44 -3.49 5.57
CA ALA A 37 34.17 -3.19 4.91
C ALA A 37 33.26 -2.36 5.81
N THR A 38 32.53 -1.43 5.21
CA THR A 38 31.46 -0.70 5.92
C THR A 38 30.23 -1.58 6.07
N ASP A 39 29.35 -1.28 7.03
CA ASP A 39 28.08 -2.00 7.22
C ASP A 39 27.25 -2.04 5.94
N GLN A 40 27.20 -0.93 5.18
CA GLN A 40 26.53 -0.86 3.88
C GLN A 40 27.13 -1.84 2.85
N GLN A 41 28.44 -1.97 2.80
CA GLN A 41 29.11 -2.92 1.90
C GLN A 41 28.85 -4.37 2.32
N ILE A 42 28.84 -4.63 3.62
CA ILE A 42 28.47 -5.95 4.16
C ILE A 42 27.00 -6.26 3.86
N PHE A 43 26.09 -5.30 4.03
CA PHE A 43 24.68 -5.45 3.62
C PHE A 43 24.53 -5.88 2.15
N GLN A 44 25.24 -5.22 1.25
CA GLN A 44 25.22 -5.57 -0.18
C GLN A 44 25.74 -7.01 -0.39
N ALA A 45 26.86 -7.35 0.24
CA ALA A 45 27.47 -8.68 0.12
C ALA A 45 26.57 -9.80 0.65
N VAL A 46 25.91 -9.56 1.79
CA VAL A 46 24.93 -10.47 2.40
C VAL A 46 23.71 -10.62 1.48
N SER A 47 23.20 -9.52 0.96
CA SER A 47 22.03 -9.52 0.07
C SER A 47 22.29 -10.30 -1.22
N TYR A 48 23.48 -10.18 -1.83
CA TYR A 48 23.87 -11.00 -2.97
C TYR A 48 23.98 -12.49 -2.61
N ALA A 49 24.52 -12.83 -1.42
CA ALA A 49 24.60 -14.22 -0.98
C ALA A 49 23.19 -14.84 -0.75
N VAL A 50 22.23 -14.07 -0.23
CA VAL A 50 20.83 -14.49 -0.12
C VAL A 50 20.18 -14.62 -1.50
N LYS A 51 20.44 -13.67 -2.41
CA LYS A 51 19.92 -13.71 -3.78
C LYS A 51 20.38 -14.96 -4.55
N ASP A 52 21.61 -15.43 -4.36
CA ASP A 52 22.11 -16.65 -5.00
C ASP A 52 21.21 -17.86 -4.69
N GLN A 53 20.74 -17.97 -3.45
CA GLN A 53 19.79 -19.02 -3.04
C GLN A 53 18.40 -18.84 -3.66
N ILE A 54 17.94 -17.59 -3.73
CA ILE A 54 16.65 -17.25 -4.32
C ILE A 54 16.61 -17.57 -5.81
N VAL A 55 17.66 -17.24 -6.55
CA VAL A 55 17.73 -17.40 -8.02
C VAL A 55 17.57 -18.86 -8.43
N GLU A 56 18.17 -19.80 -7.69
CA GLU A 56 17.99 -21.24 -7.98
C GLU A 56 16.52 -21.65 -7.87
N ASN A 57 15.81 -21.25 -6.80
CA ASN A 57 14.40 -21.52 -6.62
C ASN A 57 13.54 -20.80 -7.67
N TRP A 58 13.94 -19.58 -8.04
CA TRP A 58 13.27 -18.79 -9.06
C TRP A 58 13.31 -19.46 -10.44
N MET A 59 14.49 -19.97 -10.81
CA MET A 59 14.65 -20.74 -12.07
C MET A 59 13.83 -22.04 -12.06
N GLU A 60 13.82 -22.76 -10.94
CA GLU A 60 13.01 -23.97 -10.80
C GLU A 60 11.52 -23.67 -10.88
N THR A 61 11.06 -22.58 -10.25
CA THR A 61 9.68 -22.13 -10.33
C THR A 61 9.28 -21.84 -11.78
N GLN A 62 10.10 -21.09 -12.53
CA GLN A 62 9.82 -20.78 -13.93
C GLN A 62 9.73 -22.04 -14.80
N LYS A 63 10.65 -23.00 -14.64
CA LYS A 63 10.60 -24.28 -15.36
C LYS A 63 9.33 -25.06 -15.05
N GLU A 64 8.91 -25.10 -13.80
CA GLU A 64 7.69 -25.80 -13.43
C GLU A 64 6.42 -25.09 -13.95
N TYR A 65 6.42 -23.74 -14.00
CA TYR A 65 5.35 -22.98 -14.63
C TYR A 65 5.30 -23.20 -16.15
N GLU A 66 6.43 -23.24 -16.84
CA GLU A 66 6.48 -23.58 -18.27
C GLU A 66 5.97 -25.01 -18.55
N LYS A 67 6.30 -25.96 -17.67
CA LYS A 67 5.86 -27.36 -17.82
C LYS A 67 4.37 -27.57 -17.54
N LYS A 68 3.83 -26.91 -16.50
CA LYS A 68 2.43 -27.08 -16.06
C LYS A 68 1.46 -26.15 -16.76
N ASP A 69 1.98 -25.08 -17.35
CA ASP A 69 1.22 -24.03 -18.03
C ASP A 69 -0.01 -23.52 -17.21
N PRO A 70 0.19 -23.12 -15.93
CA PRO A 70 -0.91 -22.64 -15.11
C PRO A 70 -1.40 -21.28 -15.60
N LYS A 71 -2.68 -20.97 -15.33
CA LYS A 71 -3.19 -19.61 -15.51
C LYS A 71 -2.41 -18.65 -14.60
N THR A 72 -1.99 -17.51 -15.15
CA THR A 72 -1.17 -16.51 -14.45
C THR A 72 -1.96 -15.21 -14.25
N VAL A 73 -1.94 -14.68 -13.03
CA VAL A 73 -2.44 -13.34 -12.76
C VAL A 73 -1.32 -12.31 -12.89
N TYR A 74 -1.62 -11.24 -13.60
CA TYR A 74 -0.80 -10.02 -13.67
C TYR A 74 -1.49 -8.96 -12.82
N TYR A 75 -0.89 -8.66 -11.66
CA TYR A 75 -1.38 -7.66 -10.75
C TYR A 75 -0.80 -6.31 -11.16
N LEU A 76 -1.62 -5.48 -11.80
CA LEU A 76 -1.22 -4.20 -12.40
C LEU A 76 -1.44 -3.09 -11.38
N SER A 77 -0.38 -2.45 -10.91
CA SER A 77 -0.47 -1.42 -9.88
C SER A 77 0.54 -0.30 -10.09
N MET A 78 0.12 0.95 -9.84
CA MET A 78 1.03 2.10 -9.76
C MET A 78 1.98 2.02 -8.58
N GLU A 79 1.64 1.24 -7.55
CA GLU A 79 2.37 1.18 -6.29
C GLU A 79 2.64 -0.26 -5.86
N PHE A 80 3.85 -0.49 -5.37
CA PHE A 80 4.22 -1.69 -4.61
C PHE A 80 5.06 -1.28 -3.40
N LEU A 81 4.42 -1.09 -2.25
CA LEU A 81 5.11 -0.67 -1.02
C LEU A 81 5.75 -1.88 -0.33
N MET A 82 6.85 -2.35 -0.91
CA MET A 82 7.51 -3.60 -0.50
C MET A 82 8.19 -3.53 0.87
N GLY A 83 8.70 -2.37 1.25
CA GLY A 83 9.59 -2.25 2.41
C GLY A 83 10.96 -2.87 2.17
N ARG A 84 11.69 -3.18 3.25
CA ARG A 84 12.98 -3.87 3.20
C ARG A 84 12.81 -5.33 2.78
N ALA A 85 13.72 -5.84 1.98
CA ALA A 85 13.65 -7.17 1.38
C ALA A 85 14.50 -8.23 2.11
N LEU A 86 15.66 -7.87 2.65
CA LEU A 86 16.64 -8.84 3.17
C LEU A 86 16.05 -9.76 4.26
N GLY A 87 15.53 -9.20 5.34
CA GLY A 87 14.96 -9.97 6.45
C GLY A 87 13.75 -10.79 6.02
N ASN A 88 12.85 -10.18 5.23
CA ASN A 88 11.66 -10.87 4.73
C ASN A 88 12.01 -12.06 3.81
N ASN A 89 13.02 -11.91 2.96
CA ASN A 89 13.48 -13.00 2.10
C ASN A 89 14.10 -14.13 2.92
N MET A 90 14.93 -13.83 3.92
CA MET A 90 15.51 -14.85 4.80
C MET A 90 14.45 -15.59 5.60
N ILE A 91 13.41 -14.90 6.07
CA ILE A 91 12.28 -15.52 6.77
C ILE A 91 11.51 -16.45 5.83
N ASN A 92 11.17 -16.00 4.63
CA ASN A 92 10.41 -16.81 3.68
C ASN A 92 11.19 -18.00 3.14
N LEU A 93 12.52 -17.88 3.07
CA LEU A 93 13.44 -19.00 2.81
C LEU A 93 13.58 -19.96 4.01
N GLN A 94 13.04 -19.61 5.18
CA GLN A 94 13.27 -20.31 6.46
C GLN A 94 14.76 -20.41 6.84
N ALA A 95 15.53 -19.38 6.51
CA ALA A 95 16.97 -19.33 6.65
C ALA A 95 17.45 -18.27 7.68
N TYR A 96 16.53 -17.50 8.28
CA TYR A 96 16.89 -16.33 9.09
C TYR A 96 17.83 -16.67 10.26
N ASP A 97 17.51 -17.68 11.05
CA ASP A 97 18.31 -18.06 12.23
C ASP A 97 19.69 -18.56 11.82
N GLN A 98 19.77 -19.37 10.76
CA GLN A 98 21.05 -19.89 10.25
C GLN A 98 21.91 -18.78 9.64
N ALA A 99 21.28 -17.81 8.95
CA ALA A 99 22.00 -16.65 8.42
C ALA A 99 22.49 -15.74 9.55
N LYS A 100 21.68 -15.54 10.59
CA LYS A 100 22.06 -14.78 11.78
C LYS A 100 23.29 -15.41 12.47
N GLU A 101 23.24 -16.72 12.76
CA GLU A 101 24.39 -17.45 13.34
C GLU A 101 25.64 -17.33 12.45
N ALA A 102 25.48 -17.44 11.11
CA ALA A 102 26.58 -17.31 10.17
C ALA A 102 27.24 -15.91 10.22
N LEU A 103 26.42 -14.86 10.35
CA LEU A 103 26.90 -13.48 10.46
C LEU A 103 27.56 -13.21 11.82
N GLU A 104 26.99 -13.74 12.92
CA GLU A 104 27.60 -13.67 14.25
C GLU A 104 28.99 -14.31 14.27
N GLU A 105 29.17 -15.45 13.59
CA GLU A 105 30.50 -16.11 13.43
C GLU A 105 31.49 -15.26 12.60
N LEU A 106 30.98 -14.37 11.74
CA LEU A 106 31.80 -13.41 10.99
C LEU A 106 31.98 -12.08 11.74
N GLY A 107 31.48 -11.97 12.98
CA GLY A 107 31.55 -10.75 13.81
C GLY A 107 30.59 -9.66 13.43
N VAL A 108 29.46 -10.00 12.77
CA VAL A 108 28.49 -9.06 12.23
C VAL A 108 27.14 -9.23 12.92
N ASP A 109 26.54 -8.12 13.38
CA ASP A 109 25.17 -8.09 13.88
C ASP A 109 24.17 -7.92 12.72
N ILE A 110 23.30 -8.91 12.54
CA ILE A 110 22.28 -8.90 11.48
C ILE A 110 21.37 -7.66 11.56
N ASN A 111 21.05 -7.16 12.75
CA ASN A 111 20.18 -6.00 12.89
C ASN A 111 20.84 -4.73 12.34
N VAL A 112 22.15 -4.57 12.56
CA VAL A 112 22.92 -3.44 12.00
C VAL A 112 22.92 -3.51 10.47
N ILE A 113 23.02 -4.72 9.92
CA ILE A 113 23.05 -4.93 8.46
C ILE A 113 21.67 -4.69 7.85
N GLU A 114 20.59 -5.18 8.46
CA GLU A 114 19.22 -4.91 7.99
C GLU A 114 18.89 -3.40 8.02
N ASP A 115 19.44 -2.65 8.98
CA ASP A 115 19.24 -1.20 9.08
C ASP A 115 19.95 -0.40 7.97
N GLN A 116 20.88 -1.00 7.25
CA GLN A 116 21.51 -0.38 6.07
C GLN A 116 20.59 -0.39 4.84
N GLU A 117 19.57 -1.27 4.80
CA GLU A 117 18.65 -1.36 3.67
C GLU A 117 17.68 -0.20 3.65
N PRO A 118 17.66 0.62 2.58
CA PRO A 118 16.59 1.61 2.41
C PRO A 118 15.26 0.91 2.07
N ASP A 119 14.14 1.46 2.55
CA ASP A 119 12.83 1.04 2.06
C ASP A 119 12.74 1.31 0.55
N ALA A 120 12.26 0.35 -0.22
CA ALA A 120 12.00 0.57 -1.63
C ALA A 120 10.86 1.61 -1.81
N ALA A 121 11.17 2.76 -2.39
CA ALA A 121 10.24 3.88 -2.50
C ALA A 121 9.25 3.70 -3.66
N LEU A 122 8.69 2.50 -3.82
CA LEU A 122 7.79 2.10 -4.90
C LEU A 122 6.31 2.23 -4.56
N GLY A 123 5.97 2.82 -3.41
CA GLY A 123 4.59 2.99 -2.97
C GLY A 123 4.42 4.09 -1.94
N ASN A 124 3.16 4.46 -1.67
CA ASN A 124 2.81 5.56 -0.79
C ASN A 124 2.05 5.11 0.45
N GLY A 125 1.07 4.21 0.30
CA GLY A 125 0.14 3.90 1.39
C GLY A 125 -0.53 2.53 1.28
N GLY A 126 -1.81 2.49 1.69
CA GLY A 126 -2.58 1.25 1.80
C GLY A 126 -2.67 0.45 0.50
N LEU A 127 -2.89 1.12 -0.63
CA LEU A 127 -3.00 0.49 -1.95
C LEU A 127 -1.70 -0.24 -2.33
N GLY A 128 -0.55 0.43 -2.19
CA GLY A 128 0.76 -0.15 -2.51
C GLY A 128 1.17 -1.26 -1.53
N ARG A 129 0.84 -1.11 -0.24
CA ARG A 129 1.15 -2.17 0.73
C ARG A 129 0.25 -3.40 0.54
N LEU A 130 -1.02 -3.20 0.17
CA LEU A 130 -1.91 -4.31 -0.19
C LEU A 130 -1.35 -5.12 -1.37
N ALA A 131 -0.91 -4.44 -2.43
CA ALA A 131 -0.26 -5.09 -3.58
C ALA A 131 0.94 -5.93 -3.14
N ALA A 132 1.80 -5.41 -2.26
CA ALA A 132 2.93 -6.14 -1.71
C ALA A 132 2.52 -7.36 -0.86
N CYS A 133 1.49 -7.24 -0.02
CA CYS A 133 0.93 -8.37 0.75
C CYS A 133 0.34 -9.44 -0.18
N PHE A 134 -0.32 -9.05 -1.24
CA PHE A 134 -0.91 -9.98 -2.22
C PHE A 134 0.15 -10.76 -2.97
N LEU A 135 1.28 -10.13 -3.33
CA LEU A 135 2.40 -10.85 -3.96
C LEU A 135 2.98 -11.91 -3.02
N ASP A 136 3.19 -11.57 -1.74
CA ASP A 136 3.66 -12.52 -0.72
C ASP A 136 2.70 -13.71 -0.58
N SER A 137 1.39 -13.45 -0.51
CA SER A 137 0.36 -14.49 -0.39
C SER A 137 0.27 -15.35 -1.66
N LEU A 138 0.33 -14.76 -2.85
CA LEU A 138 0.31 -15.52 -4.11
C LEU A 138 1.47 -16.50 -4.20
N ALA A 139 2.69 -16.07 -3.82
CA ALA A 139 3.86 -16.94 -3.81
C ALA A 139 3.73 -18.03 -2.73
N THR A 140 3.29 -17.66 -1.53
CA THR A 140 3.16 -18.60 -0.40
C THR A 140 2.07 -19.66 -0.66
N LEU A 141 0.98 -19.29 -1.31
CA LEU A 141 -0.10 -20.21 -1.68
C LEU A 141 0.21 -21.05 -2.91
N GLY A 142 1.25 -20.70 -3.67
CA GLY A 142 1.70 -21.46 -4.85
C GLY A 142 0.96 -21.11 -6.13
N TYR A 143 0.54 -19.86 -6.30
CA TYR A 143 -0.12 -19.39 -7.53
C TYR A 143 0.85 -18.61 -8.42
N SER A 144 0.78 -18.85 -9.73
CA SER A 144 1.58 -18.13 -10.72
C SER A 144 1.12 -16.69 -10.84
N ALA A 145 2.04 -15.74 -10.56
CA ALA A 145 1.72 -14.32 -10.55
C ALA A 145 2.90 -13.44 -10.97
N TYR A 146 2.56 -12.33 -11.61
CA TYR A 146 3.44 -11.19 -11.83
C TYR A 146 2.85 -9.95 -11.17
N GLY A 147 3.65 -9.22 -10.39
CA GLY A 147 3.36 -7.81 -10.12
C GLY A 147 3.95 -6.97 -11.25
N CYS A 148 3.22 -5.95 -11.73
CA CYS A 148 3.69 -5.06 -12.78
C CYS A 148 3.51 -3.60 -12.36
N GLY A 149 4.61 -2.83 -12.36
CA GLY A 149 4.63 -1.44 -11.95
C GLY A 149 5.78 -0.66 -12.57
N ILE A 150 6.09 0.50 -11.99
CA ILE A 150 7.16 1.39 -12.44
C ILE A 150 8.34 1.32 -11.46
N ARG A 151 9.56 1.32 -12.00
CA ARG A 151 10.80 1.45 -11.23
C ARG A 151 11.09 2.92 -10.96
N TYR A 152 10.39 3.49 -9.98
CA TYR A 152 10.63 4.89 -9.62
C TYR A 152 12.04 5.10 -9.08
N ARG A 153 12.71 6.17 -9.55
CA ARG A 153 14.06 6.52 -9.07
C ARG A 153 14.05 7.12 -7.67
N TYR A 154 13.06 7.97 -7.41
CA TYR A 154 12.87 8.64 -6.12
C TYR A 154 11.55 8.23 -5.46
N GLY A 155 10.63 7.63 -6.22
CA GLY A 155 9.35 7.12 -5.74
C GLY A 155 8.52 8.16 -5.01
N MET A 156 8.03 7.80 -3.82
CA MET A 156 7.41 8.75 -2.91
C MET A 156 8.51 9.51 -2.18
N PHE A 157 8.37 10.84 -2.04
CA PHE A 157 9.34 11.70 -1.38
C PHE A 157 9.70 11.21 0.03
N LYS A 158 10.92 11.47 0.47
CA LYS A 158 11.32 11.43 1.86
C LYS A 158 10.77 12.68 2.56
N GLN A 159 10.13 12.50 3.70
CA GLN A 159 9.62 13.62 4.50
C GLN A 159 10.67 14.04 5.52
N GLU A 160 10.96 15.33 5.55
CA GLU A 160 11.69 15.98 6.64
C GLU A 160 10.75 16.96 7.35
N ILE A 161 10.93 17.11 8.65
CA ILE A 161 10.22 18.11 9.44
C ILE A 161 11.18 19.24 9.76
N ARG A 162 10.90 20.43 9.20
CA ARG A 162 11.71 21.66 9.45
C ARG A 162 10.80 22.72 10.05
N ASP A 163 11.13 23.19 11.23
CA ASP A 163 10.31 24.16 11.98
C ASP A 163 8.84 23.70 12.13
N GLY A 164 8.62 22.38 12.28
CA GLY A 164 7.31 21.76 12.38
C GLY A 164 6.57 21.57 11.06
N TYR A 165 7.12 22.03 9.93
CA TYR A 165 6.53 21.85 8.61
C TYR A 165 7.06 20.62 7.90
N GLN A 166 6.18 19.94 7.14
CA GLN A 166 6.62 18.94 6.17
C GLN A 166 7.39 19.60 5.03
N VAL A 167 8.59 19.09 4.80
CA VAL A 167 9.41 19.39 3.62
C VAL A 167 9.64 18.11 2.84
N GLU A 168 9.32 18.13 1.55
CA GLU A 168 9.49 17.01 0.65
C GLU A 168 10.90 17.06 0.04
N VAL A 169 11.66 16.00 0.22
CA VAL A 169 12.99 15.84 -0.40
C VAL A 169 13.03 14.54 -1.20
N PRO A 170 13.89 14.45 -2.24
CA PRO A 170 14.02 13.23 -3.01
C PRO A 170 14.46 12.05 -2.12
N ASP A 171 13.80 10.91 -2.28
CA ASP A 171 14.22 9.65 -1.62
C ASP A 171 15.13 8.88 -2.58
N ASN A 172 16.44 9.08 -2.45
CA ASN A 172 17.43 8.44 -3.32
C ASN A 172 17.71 6.99 -2.88
N TRP A 173 16.69 6.16 -2.80
CA TRP A 173 16.76 4.79 -2.34
C TRP A 173 17.64 3.86 -3.21
N LEU A 174 17.92 4.26 -4.46
CA LEU A 174 18.76 3.53 -5.41
C LEU A 174 20.20 4.06 -5.48
N ALA A 175 20.63 4.90 -4.52
CA ALA A 175 21.98 5.49 -4.53
C ALA A 175 23.10 4.46 -4.67
N ASP A 176 22.98 3.35 -3.95
CA ASP A 176 23.94 2.24 -3.96
C ASP A 176 23.45 1.03 -4.79
N GLY A 177 22.40 1.22 -5.61
CA GLY A 177 21.73 0.17 -6.35
C GLY A 177 20.83 -0.71 -5.47
N ASN A 178 20.14 -1.67 -6.10
CA ASN A 178 19.33 -2.67 -5.40
C ASN A 178 19.89 -4.07 -5.67
N PRO A 179 20.47 -4.75 -4.66
CA PRO A 179 21.09 -6.04 -4.87
C PRO A 179 20.12 -7.16 -5.30
N PHE A 180 18.82 -7.00 -5.03
CA PHE A 180 17.81 -8.01 -5.37
C PHE A 180 17.23 -7.89 -6.78
N GLU A 181 17.38 -6.74 -7.45
CA GLU A 181 16.86 -6.59 -8.81
C GLU A 181 17.74 -7.25 -9.87
N LEU A 182 17.09 -7.72 -10.95
CA LEU A 182 17.73 -8.26 -12.16
C LEU A 182 17.24 -7.46 -13.37
N ARG A 183 18.14 -6.76 -14.04
CA ARG A 183 17.84 -6.04 -15.29
C ARG A 183 17.67 -7.05 -16.44
N ARG A 184 16.56 -6.96 -17.18
CA ARG A 184 16.17 -7.92 -18.23
C ARG A 184 15.97 -7.23 -19.59
N PRO A 185 17.02 -6.69 -20.20
CA PRO A 185 16.93 -5.92 -21.45
C PRO A 185 16.37 -6.72 -22.63
N GLU A 186 16.46 -8.04 -22.60
CA GLU A 186 15.90 -8.95 -23.59
C GLU A 186 14.37 -8.93 -23.68
N TYR A 187 13.69 -8.36 -22.67
CA TYR A 187 12.23 -8.18 -22.63
C TYR A 187 11.81 -6.72 -22.78
N SER A 188 12.69 -5.87 -23.27
CA SER A 188 12.39 -4.45 -23.48
C SER A 188 11.25 -4.26 -24.48
N LYS A 189 10.43 -3.21 -24.26
CA LYS A 189 9.28 -2.86 -25.10
C LYS A 189 9.33 -1.40 -25.52
N GLU A 190 8.90 -1.12 -26.75
CA GLU A 190 8.67 0.25 -27.21
C GLU A 190 7.29 0.72 -26.77
N VAL A 191 7.22 1.93 -26.18
CA VAL A 191 5.96 2.58 -25.81
C VAL A 191 5.86 3.91 -26.53
N LYS A 192 4.73 4.16 -27.22
CA LYS A 192 4.52 5.29 -28.14
C LYS A 192 3.54 6.31 -27.56
N PHE A 193 3.89 7.59 -27.68
CA PHE A 193 3.06 8.70 -27.22
C PHE A 193 2.85 9.72 -28.33
N GLY A 194 1.65 10.31 -28.41
CA GLY A 194 1.32 11.37 -29.35
C GLY A 194 1.26 10.94 -30.81
N GLY A 195 1.48 11.86 -31.69
CA GLY A 195 1.33 11.64 -33.11
C GLY A 195 -0.13 11.61 -33.56
N TYR A 196 -0.39 10.90 -34.65
CA TYR A 196 -1.72 10.73 -35.24
C TYR A 196 -1.89 9.32 -35.79
N VAL A 197 -3.13 8.90 -36.03
CA VAL A 197 -3.45 7.57 -36.58
C VAL A 197 -3.78 7.71 -38.07
N SER A 198 -3.01 7.04 -38.93
CA SER A 198 -3.34 6.83 -40.34
C SER A 198 -4.09 5.51 -40.51
N VAL A 199 -5.07 5.50 -41.39
CA VAL A 199 -5.87 4.32 -41.75
C VAL A 199 -5.56 3.95 -43.20
N TYR A 200 -5.22 2.70 -43.43
CA TYR A 200 -5.01 2.17 -44.79
C TYR A 200 -5.70 0.80 -44.92
N GLN A 201 -6.11 0.49 -46.12
CA GLN A 201 -6.68 -0.82 -46.42
C GLN A 201 -5.61 -1.78 -46.93
N ASP A 202 -5.61 -3.00 -46.41
CA ASP A 202 -4.80 -4.10 -46.92
C ASP A 202 -5.38 -4.67 -48.23
N LYS A 203 -4.69 -5.66 -48.81
CA LYS A 203 -5.10 -6.31 -50.05
C LYS A 203 -6.46 -7.02 -49.98
N ASN A 204 -6.95 -7.26 -48.78
CA ASN A 204 -8.23 -7.89 -48.50
C ASN A 204 -9.35 -6.88 -48.18
N GLY A 205 -9.09 -5.59 -48.32
CA GLY A 205 -10.03 -4.53 -47.97
C GLY A 205 -10.22 -4.26 -46.48
N ARG A 206 -9.35 -4.81 -45.63
CA ARG A 206 -9.40 -4.61 -44.20
C ARG A 206 -8.72 -3.28 -43.82
N ASN A 207 -9.35 -2.51 -42.94
CA ASN A 207 -8.74 -1.31 -42.38
C ASN A 207 -7.65 -1.69 -41.37
N ASN A 208 -6.48 -1.15 -41.57
CA ASN A 208 -5.35 -1.24 -40.65
C ASN A 208 -5.04 0.17 -40.14
N PHE A 209 -4.60 0.23 -38.88
CA PHE A 209 -4.32 1.47 -38.18
C PHE A 209 -2.82 1.56 -37.87
N LYS A 210 -2.22 2.71 -38.19
CA LYS A 210 -0.81 2.97 -37.95
C LYS A 210 -0.66 4.29 -37.23
N GLN A 211 -0.01 4.27 -36.07
CA GLN A 211 0.38 5.50 -35.38
C GLN A 211 1.64 6.08 -36.03
N GLU A 212 1.62 7.35 -36.40
CA GLU A 212 2.72 8.07 -37.04
C GLU A 212 3.01 9.36 -36.32
N GLY A 213 4.25 9.88 -36.47
CA GLY A 213 4.68 11.15 -35.85
C GLY A 213 4.72 11.08 -34.31
N TYR A 214 4.80 9.88 -33.74
CA TYR A 214 4.85 9.67 -32.31
C TYR A 214 6.26 9.88 -31.72
N GLN A 215 6.30 10.14 -30.44
CA GLN A 215 7.51 9.98 -29.62
C GLN A 215 7.46 8.60 -28.95
N SER A 216 8.62 7.96 -28.80
CA SER A 216 8.68 6.67 -28.11
C SER A 216 9.76 6.63 -27.05
N VAL A 217 9.54 5.76 -26.08
CA VAL A 217 10.51 5.39 -25.06
C VAL A 217 10.67 3.89 -25.03
N THR A 218 11.84 3.42 -24.61
CA THR A 218 12.08 1.99 -24.38
C THR A 218 11.81 1.69 -22.91
N ALA A 219 10.83 0.86 -22.64
CA ALA A 219 10.56 0.30 -21.31
C ALA A 219 11.48 -0.92 -21.11
N VAL A 220 12.38 -0.83 -20.12
CA VAL A 220 13.33 -1.90 -19.77
C VAL A 220 12.92 -2.49 -18.43
N PRO A 221 12.62 -3.80 -18.36
CA PRO A 221 12.16 -4.39 -17.11
C PRO A 221 13.30 -4.74 -16.17
N TYR A 222 13.02 -4.58 -14.89
CA TYR A 222 13.80 -5.05 -13.76
C TYR A 222 12.92 -6.00 -12.95
N ASP A 223 13.41 -7.20 -12.72
CA ASP A 223 12.70 -8.25 -12.01
C ASP A 223 13.19 -8.34 -10.56
N LEU A 224 12.25 -8.28 -9.60
CA LEU A 224 12.51 -8.54 -8.18
C LEU A 224 11.85 -9.86 -7.78
N PRO A 225 12.54 -10.68 -6.96
CA PRO A 225 11.97 -11.95 -6.51
C PRO A 225 10.91 -11.72 -5.44
N VAL A 226 9.83 -12.48 -5.51
CA VAL A 226 8.80 -12.58 -4.48
C VAL A 226 8.81 -14.01 -3.94
N VAL A 227 9.43 -14.19 -2.79
CA VAL A 227 9.69 -15.50 -2.20
C VAL A 227 8.49 -15.98 -1.40
N GLY A 228 7.97 -17.17 -1.72
CA GLY A 228 6.94 -17.84 -0.93
C GLY A 228 7.52 -18.47 0.34
N TYR A 229 6.72 -18.49 1.41
CA TYR A 229 7.18 -19.03 2.70
C TYR A 229 7.33 -20.55 2.66
N GLY A 230 8.57 -21.02 2.76
CA GLY A 230 8.91 -22.43 2.96
C GLY A 230 8.52 -23.42 1.85
N ASN A 231 8.06 -22.93 0.69
CA ASN A 231 7.57 -23.78 -0.41
C ASN A 231 8.47 -23.79 -1.67
N GLY A 232 9.53 -22.99 -1.67
CA GLY A 232 10.47 -22.84 -2.78
C GLY A 232 9.94 -22.05 -3.98
N ILE A 233 8.68 -21.65 -3.99
CA ILE A 233 8.11 -20.80 -5.05
C ILE A 233 8.72 -19.41 -4.99
N VAL A 234 9.10 -18.89 -6.15
CA VAL A 234 9.52 -17.50 -6.31
C VAL A 234 8.80 -16.90 -7.51
N ASN A 235 7.87 -16.00 -7.24
CA ASN A 235 7.20 -15.18 -8.25
C ASN A 235 8.02 -13.92 -8.58
N THR A 236 7.54 -13.13 -9.53
CA THR A 236 8.25 -11.96 -10.05
C THR A 236 7.45 -10.69 -9.84
N LEU A 237 8.08 -9.67 -9.26
CA LEU A 237 7.66 -8.29 -9.39
C LEU A 237 8.48 -7.65 -10.51
N ARG A 238 7.84 -7.36 -11.65
CA ARG A 238 8.46 -6.72 -12.83
C ARG A 238 8.15 -5.23 -12.83
N ILE A 239 9.18 -4.42 -12.68
CA ILE A 239 9.08 -2.98 -12.67
C ILE A 239 9.84 -2.39 -13.87
N TRP A 240 9.23 -1.41 -14.52
CA TRP A 240 9.71 -0.86 -15.78
C TRP A 240 10.49 0.44 -15.57
N ASP A 241 11.72 0.50 -16.10
CA ASP A 241 12.52 1.72 -16.24
C ASP A 241 12.35 2.29 -17.66
N ALA A 242 12.34 3.61 -17.79
CA ALA A 242 12.20 4.28 -19.08
C ALA A 242 13.57 4.76 -19.60
N GLN A 243 13.89 4.36 -20.81
CA GLN A 243 15.13 4.74 -21.50
C GLN A 243 14.79 5.39 -22.85
N PRO A 244 15.62 6.33 -23.34
CA PRO A 244 15.41 6.90 -24.67
C PRO A 244 15.68 5.84 -25.75
N VAL A 245 14.95 5.94 -26.87
CA VAL A 245 15.22 5.09 -28.06
C VAL A 245 16.53 5.52 -28.73
N GLU A 246 16.68 6.84 -28.93
CA GLU A 246 17.93 7.43 -29.36
C GLU A 246 18.68 7.96 -28.13
N CYS A 247 19.81 7.35 -27.86
CA CYS A 247 20.69 7.80 -26.80
C CYS A 247 21.27 9.19 -27.12
N PHE A 248 22.23 9.62 -26.43
CA PHE A 248 22.94 10.85 -26.50
C PHE A 248 23.15 11.40 -27.93
N GLN A 249 22.71 12.66 -28.22
CA GLN A 249 22.86 13.30 -29.51
C GLN A 249 24.26 13.96 -29.62
N LEU A 250 25.22 13.19 -30.09
CA LEU A 250 26.62 13.63 -30.19
C LEU A 250 26.79 14.89 -31.01
N ASP A 251 26.08 15.03 -32.14
CA ASP A 251 26.15 16.23 -33.01
C ASP A 251 25.69 17.52 -32.30
N SER A 252 24.68 17.40 -31.40
CA SER A 252 24.23 18.53 -30.59
C SER A 252 25.27 18.89 -29.53
N PHE A 253 25.87 17.89 -28.92
CA PHE A 253 26.91 18.02 -27.92
C PHE A 253 28.14 18.71 -28.51
N ASP A 254 28.62 18.26 -29.68
CA ASP A 254 29.79 18.82 -30.38
C ASP A 254 29.57 20.28 -30.81
N LYS A 255 28.31 20.68 -31.01
CA LYS A 255 27.93 22.08 -31.32
C LYS A 255 27.74 22.93 -30.05
N GLY A 256 27.96 22.37 -28.85
CA GLY A 256 27.82 23.09 -27.60
C GLY A 256 26.38 23.15 -27.07
N ASP A 257 25.41 22.50 -27.73
CA ASP A 257 24.03 22.42 -27.25
C ASP A 257 23.86 21.20 -26.34
N TYR A 258 24.42 21.30 -25.14
CA TYR A 258 24.44 20.23 -24.15
C TYR A 258 23.03 19.86 -23.63
N ARG A 259 22.07 20.81 -23.62
CA ARG A 259 20.70 20.55 -23.22
C ARG A 259 19.99 19.68 -24.24
N LYS A 260 20.10 20.00 -25.51
CA LYS A 260 19.50 19.23 -26.60
C LYS A 260 20.12 17.84 -26.69
N ALA A 261 21.43 17.73 -26.43
CA ALA A 261 22.14 16.44 -26.44
C ALA A 261 21.54 15.38 -25.50
N VAL A 262 20.91 15.79 -24.40
CA VAL A 262 20.31 14.91 -23.37
C VAL A 262 18.78 15.07 -23.27
N GLU A 263 18.14 15.77 -24.20
CA GLU A 263 16.68 16.06 -24.12
C GLU A 263 15.83 14.79 -24.11
N GLN A 264 16.13 13.85 -25.00
CA GLN A 264 15.39 12.58 -25.08
C GLN A 264 15.58 11.73 -23.82
N GLU A 265 16.77 11.74 -23.24
CA GLU A 265 17.05 11.07 -21.98
C GLU A 265 16.23 11.67 -20.83
N ASN A 266 16.17 12.99 -20.74
CA ASN A 266 15.39 13.69 -19.72
C ASN A 266 13.88 13.42 -19.87
N LEU A 267 13.36 13.41 -21.10
CA LEU A 267 11.95 13.10 -21.35
C LEU A 267 11.57 11.68 -20.94
N ALA A 268 12.43 10.70 -21.23
CA ALA A 268 12.24 9.33 -20.78
C ALA A 268 12.31 9.22 -19.26
N ARG A 269 13.35 9.82 -18.65
CA ARG A 269 13.56 9.79 -17.19
C ARG A 269 12.39 10.37 -16.40
N ASN A 270 11.79 11.47 -16.85
CA ASN A 270 10.66 12.10 -16.17
C ASN A 270 9.51 11.13 -15.88
N ILE A 271 9.31 10.12 -16.74
CA ILE A 271 8.23 9.12 -16.57
C ILE A 271 8.43 8.29 -15.29
N VAL A 272 9.68 8.02 -14.91
CA VAL A 272 10.03 7.10 -13.82
C VAL A 272 10.70 7.78 -12.62
N GLU A 273 10.65 9.10 -12.52
CA GLU A 273 11.30 9.81 -11.42
C GLU A 273 10.49 9.70 -10.12
N VAL A 274 9.23 10.11 -10.14
CA VAL A 274 8.42 10.34 -8.95
C VAL A 274 7.07 9.64 -9.05
N LEU A 275 6.66 8.99 -7.98
CA LEU A 275 5.31 8.45 -7.81
C LEU A 275 4.34 9.60 -7.49
N TYR A 276 3.23 9.69 -8.21
CA TYR A 276 2.21 10.74 -8.07
C TYR A 276 2.77 12.16 -8.16
N PRO A 277 3.31 12.56 -9.32
CA PRO A 277 3.71 13.95 -9.53
C PRO A 277 2.51 14.89 -9.30
N ASN A 278 2.82 16.12 -8.85
CA ASN A 278 1.79 17.14 -8.62
C ASN A 278 0.99 17.42 -9.90
N ASP A 279 -0.31 17.15 -9.85
CA ASP A 279 -1.25 17.28 -10.96
C ASP A 279 -2.18 18.50 -10.87
N ASN A 280 -1.84 19.49 -10.05
CA ASN A 280 -2.54 20.77 -10.00
C ASN A 280 -2.35 21.60 -11.28
N HIS A 281 -1.47 21.17 -12.18
CA HIS A 281 -1.20 21.80 -13.47
C HIS A 281 -1.23 20.77 -14.60
N TYR A 282 -1.43 21.26 -15.83
CA TYR A 282 -1.60 20.42 -17.02
C TYR A 282 -0.44 19.45 -17.27
N ALA A 283 0.80 19.91 -17.13
CA ALA A 283 1.98 19.07 -17.35
C ALA A 283 2.06 17.89 -16.35
N GLY A 284 1.63 18.10 -15.12
CA GLY A 284 1.56 17.02 -14.13
C GLY A 284 0.48 15.99 -14.45
N LYS A 285 -0.68 16.43 -14.93
CA LYS A 285 -1.74 15.52 -15.42
C LYS A 285 -1.25 14.70 -16.62
N GLU A 286 -0.59 15.34 -17.57
CA GLU A 286 0.00 14.66 -18.73
C GLU A 286 1.04 13.61 -18.29
N LEU A 287 1.92 13.96 -17.35
CA LEU A 287 2.93 13.05 -16.85
C LEU A 287 2.30 11.83 -16.15
N ARG A 288 1.26 12.02 -15.34
CA ARG A 288 0.55 10.90 -14.71
C ARG A 288 -0.08 9.96 -15.73
N LEU A 289 -0.70 10.47 -16.78
CA LEU A 289 -1.26 9.65 -17.84
C LEU A 289 -0.14 8.92 -18.63
N LYS A 290 0.99 9.58 -18.87
CA LYS A 290 2.19 8.94 -19.46
C LYS A 290 2.67 7.77 -18.60
N GLN A 291 2.77 7.95 -17.30
CA GLN A 291 3.19 6.89 -16.37
C GLN A 291 2.28 5.67 -16.46
N GLN A 292 0.96 5.89 -16.44
CA GLN A 292 -0.03 4.81 -16.51
C GLN A 292 0.09 4.03 -17.81
N TYR A 293 0.09 4.71 -18.95
CA TYR A 293 0.20 4.05 -20.24
C TYR A 293 1.57 3.38 -20.44
N PHE A 294 2.64 3.98 -19.93
CA PHE A 294 4.00 3.45 -20.03
C PHE A 294 4.11 2.04 -19.46
N PHE A 295 3.77 1.86 -18.18
CA PHE A 295 3.93 0.53 -17.56
C PHE A 295 2.87 -0.46 -18.02
N ILE A 296 1.67 0.01 -18.35
CA ILE A 296 0.59 -0.84 -18.84
C ILE A 296 0.90 -1.36 -20.25
N SER A 297 1.30 -0.49 -21.18
CA SER A 297 1.64 -0.93 -22.52
C SER A 297 2.78 -1.95 -22.51
N ALA A 298 3.85 -1.67 -21.75
CA ALA A 298 4.97 -2.59 -21.60
C ALA A 298 4.55 -3.95 -21.00
N SER A 299 3.72 -3.93 -19.95
CA SER A 299 3.25 -5.15 -19.27
C SER A 299 2.32 -5.99 -20.13
N VAL A 300 1.37 -5.35 -20.82
CA VAL A 300 0.42 -6.05 -21.69
C VAL A 300 1.13 -6.64 -22.91
N GLN A 301 2.03 -5.90 -23.55
CA GLN A 301 2.85 -6.43 -24.65
C GLN A 301 3.62 -7.67 -24.22
N GLU A 302 4.32 -7.63 -23.08
CA GLU A 302 5.10 -8.76 -22.58
C GLU A 302 4.23 -9.96 -22.21
N ALA A 303 3.07 -9.73 -21.60
CA ALA A 303 2.13 -10.80 -21.26
C ALA A 303 1.62 -11.53 -22.52
N VAL A 304 1.27 -10.76 -23.55
CA VAL A 304 0.82 -11.32 -24.84
C VAL A 304 1.96 -12.07 -25.54
N GLU A 305 3.15 -11.49 -25.63
CA GLU A 305 4.30 -12.16 -26.24
C GLU A 305 4.68 -13.44 -25.49
N LYS A 306 4.69 -13.40 -24.14
CA LYS A 306 4.97 -14.58 -23.32
C LYS A 306 3.97 -15.70 -23.59
N TYR A 307 2.69 -15.37 -23.66
CA TYR A 307 1.64 -16.34 -24.00
C TYR A 307 1.87 -16.94 -25.39
N MET A 308 2.14 -16.12 -26.39
CA MET A 308 2.33 -16.55 -27.78
C MET A 308 3.63 -17.34 -28.03
N ARG A 309 4.58 -17.37 -27.07
CA ARG A 309 5.76 -18.26 -27.17
C ARG A 309 5.40 -19.76 -27.05
N SER A 310 4.29 -20.08 -26.39
CA SER A 310 3.85 -21.45 -26.10
C SER A 310 2.46 -21.79 -26.60
N HIS A 311 1.72 -20.83 -27.17
CA HIS A 311 0.35 -21.00 -27.64
C HIS A 311 0.18 -20.42 -29.05
N ASP A 312 -0.66 -21.05 -29.88
CA ASP A 312 -0.86 -20.66 -31.28
C ASP A 312 -2.14 -19.81 -31.50
N ASP A 313 -3.07 -19.78 -30.54
CA ASP A 313 -4.35 -19.09 -30.66
C ASP A 313 -4.54 -18.00 -29.59
N ILE A 314 -4.39 -16.75 -30.02
CA ILE A 314 -4.55 -15.59 -29.13
C ILE A 314 -5.99 -15.43 -28.62
N ARG A 315 -7.01 -16.02 -29.27
CA ARG A 315 -8.41 -15.97 -28.81
C ARG A 315 -8.60 -16.65 -27.45
N LYS A 316 -7.68 -17.56 -27.07
CA LYS A 316 -7.68 -18.28 -25.80
C LYS A 316 -6.81 -17.62 -24.73
N PHE A 317 -6.31 -16.42 -24.98
CA PHE A 317 -5.45 -15.69 -24.05
C PHE A 317 -6.04 -15.60 -22.64
N HIS A 318 -7.33 -15.33 -22.52
CA HIS A 318 -8.05 -15.22 -21.25
C HIS A 318 -8.12 -16.53 -20.43
N GLU A 319 -7.90 -17.68 -21.07
CA GLU A 319 -7.85 -18.97 -20.37
C GLU A 319 -6.57 -19.12 -19.53
N LYS A 320 -5.49 -18.42 -19.93
CA LYS A 320 -4.16 -18.50 -19.32
C LYS A 320 -3.67 -17.23 -18.65
N VAL A 321 -4.32 -16.10 -18.92
CA VAL A 321 -3.92 -14.78 -18.40
C VAL A 321 -5.13 -14.04 -17.86
N THR A 322 -4.96 -13.42 -16.69
CA THR A 322 -5.90 -12.44 -16.15
C THR A 322 -5.15 -11.22 -15.68
N PHE A 323 -5.71 -10.04 -15.98
CA PHE A 323 -5.22 -8.74 -15.50
C PHE A 323 -6.09 -8.26 -14.37
N GLN A 324 -5.51 -8.08 -13.18
CA GLN A 324 -6.18 -7.42 -12.08
C GLN A 324 -5.79 -5.95 -12.04
N LEU A 325 -6.78 -5.09 -12.26
CA LEU A 325 -6.63 -3.64 -12.22
C LEU A 325 -6.74 -3.17 -10.77
N ASN A 326 -5.60 -2.77 -10.20
CA ASN A 326 -5.56 -2.24 -8.84
C ASN A 326 -5.89 -0.75 -8.84
N ASP A 327 -7.14 -0.42 -8.54
CA ASP A 327 -7.78 0.87 -8.77
C ASP A 327 -7.94 1.20 -10.29
N THR A 328 -8.20 2.47 -10.61
CA THR A 328 -8.40 2.94 -12.00
C THR A 328 -7.10 3.23 -12.74
N HIS A 329 -5.97 3.32 -12.04
CA HIS A 329 -4.68 3.67 -12.62
C HIS A 329 -4.27 2.78 -13.80
N PRO A 330 -4.49 1.45 -13.78
CA PRO A 330 -4.13 0.57 -14.89
C PRO A 330 -5.23 0.38 -15.94
N THR A 331 -6.32 1.12 -15.90
CA THR A 331 -7.51 0.88 -16.74
C THR A 331 -7.24 0.99 -18.25
N VAL A 332 -6.23 1.76 -18.66
CA VAL A 332 -5.81 1.80 -20.08
C VAL A 332 -5.43 0.43 -20.64
N ALA A 333 -5.20 -0.58 -19.77
CA ALA A 333 -4.96 -1.96 -20.17
C ALA A 333 -6.09 -2.55 -21.05
N VAL A 334 -7.34 -2.14 -20.81
CA VAL A 334 -8.49 -2.55 -21.61
C VAL A 334 -8.29 -2.15 -23.08
N ALA A 335 -8.02 -0.88 -23.33
CA ALA A 335 -7.85 -0.35 -24.69
C ALA A 335 -6.50 -0.79 -25.30
N GLU A 336 -5.45 -0.95 -24.51
CA GLU A 336 -4.16 -1.43 -25.00
C GLU A 336 -4.24 -2.91 -25.43
N LEU A 337 -4.91 -3.76 -24.67
CA LEU A 337 -5.15 -5.14 -25.07
C LEU A 337 -5.98 -5.20 -26.36
N MET A 338 -7.06 -4.42 -26.47
CA MET A 338 -7.84 -4.29 -27.70
C MET A 338 -6.96 -3.87 -28.89
N ARG A 339 -6.10 -2.85 -28.70
CA ARG A 339 -5.16 -2.40 -29.73
C ARG A 339 -4.27 -3.54 -30.23
N ILE A 340 -3.62 -4.25 -29.32
CA ILE A 340 -2.72 -5.35 -29.65
C ILE A 340 -3.49 -6.44 -30.40
N LEU A 341 -4.64 -6.88 -29.88
CA LEU A 341 -5.45 -7.93 -30.49
C LEU A 341 -5.93 -7.57 -31.91
N MET A 342 -6.34 -6.32 -32.13
CA MET A 342 -6.85 -5.87 -33.42
C MET A 342 -5.75 -5.46 -34.41
N ASP A 343 -4.78 -4.67 -33.95
CA ASP A 343 -3.81 -4.02 -34.84
C ASP A 343 -2.58 -4.91 -35.12
N GLU A 344 -2.21 -5.81 -34.18
CA GLU A 344 -1.05 -6.70 -34.30
C GLU A 344 -1.43 -8.15 -34.60
N TYR A 345 -2.53 -8.66 -33.98
CA TYR A 345 -3.01 -10.03 -34.22
C TYR A 345 -4.22 -10.11 -35.13
N TYR A 346 -4.69 -8.98 -35.63
CA TYR A 346 -5.72 -8.91 -36.67
C TYR A 346 -7.08 -9.55 -36.30
N LEU A 347 -7.45 -9.57 -35.01
CA LEU A 347 -8.78 -9.97 -34.59
C LEU A 347 -9.82 -8.94 -35.03
N THR A 348 -11.05 -9.41 -35.25
CA THR A 348 -12.19 -8.51 -35.37
C THR A 348 -12.45 -7.80 -34.02
N TRP A 349 -13.22 -6.72 -34.06
CA TRP A 349 -13.63 -6.03 -32.83
C TRP A 349 -14.28 -6.99 -31.81
N ASP A 350 -15.23 -7.79 -32.29
CA ASP A 350 -16.02 -8.67 -31.42
C ASP A 350 -15.17 -9.80 -30.82
N GLU A 351 -14.23 -10.37 -31.58
CA GLU A 351 -13.25 -11.34 -31.07
C GLU A 351 -12.32 -10.70 -30.03
N ALA A 352 -11.78 -9.51 -30.31
CA ALA A 352 -10.89 -8.79 -29.40
C ALA A 352 -11.62 -8.37 -28.11
N TRP A 353 -12.87 -7.93 -28.24
CA TRP A 353 -13.71 -7.56 -27.11
C TRP A 353 -14.04 -8.76 -26.22
N ASP A 354 -14.38 -9.91 -26.82
CA ASP A 354 -14.62 -11.16 -26.07
C ASP A 354 -13.39 -11.58 -25.24
N VAL A 355 -12.20 -11.54 -25.83
CA VAL A 355 -10.95 -11.82 -25.10
C VAL A 355 -10.71 -10.81 -23.99
N THR A 356 -10.83 -9.52 -24.31
CA THR A 356 -10.52 -8.42 -23.35
C THR A 356 -11.45 -8.45 -22.15
N THR A 357 -12.75 -8.63 -22.36
CA THR A 357 -13.75 -8.67 -21.30
C THR A 357 -13.71 -9.92 -20.43
N LYS A 358 -12.98 -10.95 -20.84
CA LYS A 358 -12.69 -12.14 -20.04
C LYS A 358 -11.31 -12.11 -19.38
N THR A 359 -10.49 -11.11 -19.72
CA THR A 359 -9.12 -10.98 -19.21
C THR A 359 -9.01 -9.97 -18.08
N CYS A 360 -9.76 -8.85 -18.11
CA CYS A 360 -9.62 -7.73 -17.15
C CYS A 360 -10.63 -7.83 -16.02
N ALA A 361 -10.15 -7.69 -14.79
CA ALA A 361 -10.96 -7.54 -13.57
C ALA A 361 -10.52 -6.29 -12.81
N TYR A 362 -11.44 -5.63 -12.12
CA TYR A 362 -11.24 -4.32 -11.49
C TYR A 362 -11.55 -4.36 -10.01
N THR A 363 -10.63 -3.82 -9.20
CA THR A 363 -10.83 -3.55 -7.79
C THR A 363 -10.97 -2.04 -7.57
N ASN A 364 -12.07 -1.60 -6.97
CA ASN A 364 -12.26 -0.22 -6.54
C ASN A 364 -11.71 -0.03 -5.11
N HIS A 365 -10.90 1.01 -4.89
CA HIS A 365 -10.31 1.34 -3.59
C HIS A 365 -10.80 2.66 -3.00
N THR A 366 -11.73 3.35 -3.66
CA THR A 366 -12.23 4.64 -3.19
C THR A 366 -13.75 4.69 -3.13
N ILE A 367 -14.28 5.44 -2.16
CA ILE A 367 -15.71 5.74 -2.05
C ILE A 367 -16.00 7.13 -2.61
N MET A 368 -15.03 8.05 -2.52
CA MET A 368 -15.24 9.46 -2.86
C MET A 368 -15.36 9.64 -4.38
N ALA A 369 -16.51 10.07 -4.87
CA ALA A 369 -16.77 10.27 -6.30
C ALA A 369 -15.78 11.24 -6.97
N GLU A 370 -15.34 12.28 -6.24
CA GLU A 370 -14.34 13.23 -6.71
C GLU A 370 -12.95 12.61 -6.90
N ALA A 371 -12.66 11.49 -6.23
CA ALA A 371 -11.40 10.77 -6.36
C ALA A 371 -11.40 9.76 -7.52
N LEU A 372 -12.56 9.51 -8.16
CA LEU A 372 -12.64 8.69 -9.36
C LEU A 372 -11.94 9.42 -10.53
N GLU A 373 -10.97 8.74 -11.13
CA GLU A 373 -10.07 9.34 -12.10
C GLU A 373 -10.77 9.69 -13.42
N LYS A 374 -10.56 10.90 -13.87
CA LYS A 374 -11.12 11.45 -15.12
C LYS A 374 -10.03 12.19 -15.89
N TRP A 375 -10.01 12.01 -17.21
CA TRP A 375 -9.06 12.68 -18.08
C TRP A 375 -9.77 13.58 -19.07
N PRO A 376 -9.34 14.85 -19.27
CA PRO A 376 -9.84 15.69 -20.36
C PRO A 376 -9.63 14.99 -21.71
N ILE A 377 -10.64 15.01 -22.58
CA ILE A 377 -10.57 14.38 -23.91
C ILE A 377 -9.38 14.93 -24.69
N GLU A 378 -9.15 16.26 -24.65
CA GLU A 378 -8.04 16.90 -25.35
C GLU A 378 -6.68 16.30 -24.94
N LEU A 379 -6.45 16.15 -23.64
CA LEU A 379 -5.22 15.55 -23.14
C LEU A 379 -5.10 14.08 -23.56
N PHE A 380 -6.15 13.30 -23.35
CA PHE A 380 -6.14 11.86 -23.60
C PHE A 380 -5.97 11.57 -25.12
N SER A 381 -6.76 12.22 -25.96
CA SER A 381 -6.71 12.01 -27.42
C SER A 381 -5.39 12.47 -28.07
N ARG A 382 -4.82 13.56 -27.55
CA ARG A 382 -3.52 14.05 -28.04
C ARG A 382 -2.37 13.14 -27.63
N LEU A 383 -2.37 12.67 -26.39
CA LEU A 383 -1.29 11.84 -25.87
C LEU A 383 -1.37 10.40 -26.36
N LEU A 384 -2.57 9.85 -26.48
CA LEU A 384 -2.84 8.45 -26.77
C LEU A 384 -3.88 8.32 -27.91
N PRO A 385 -3.58 8.78 -29.14
CA PRO A 385 -4.59 8.92 -30.18
C PRO A 385 -5.24 7.60 -30.59
N ARG A 386 -4.48 6.51 -30.71
CA ARG A 386 -5.07 5.19 -31.06
C ARG A 386 -5.91 4.60 -29.90
N ILE A 387 -5.42 4.73 -28.68
CA ILE A 387 -6.13 4.29 -27.47
C ILE A 387 -7.45 5.07 -27.33
N TYR A 388 -7.44 6.37 -27.58
CA TYR A 388 -8.65 7.18 -27.54
C TYR A 388 -9.71 6.71 -28.55
N GLN A 389 -9.31 6.41 -29.81
CA GLN A 389 -10.25 5.88 -30.82
C GLN A 389 -10.93 4.57 -30.34
N ILE A 390 -10.16 3.72 -29.66
CA ILE A 390 -10.70 2.47 -29.12
C ILE A 390 -11.66 2.75 -27.95
N VAL A 391 -11.28 3.62 -27.03
CA VAL A 391 -12.16 4.03 -25.90
C VAL A 391 -13.43 4.69 -26.40
N GLU A 392 -13.35 5.53 -27.45
CA GLU A 392 -14.51 6.18 -28.07
C GLU A 392 -15.48 5.14 -28.66
N GLU A 393 -14.99 4.12 -29.34
CA GLU A 393 -15.83 3.03 -29.88
C GLU A 393 -16.39 2.13 -28.75
N ILE A 394 -15.62 1.86 -27.69
CA ILE A 394 -16.15 1.17 -26.50
C ILE A 394 -17.29 1.98 -25.90
N ASN A 395 -17.09 3.29 -25.72
CA ASN A 395 -18.14 4.18 -25.21
C ASN A 395 -19.39 4.17 -26.09
N ARG A 396 -19.24 4.27 -27.40
CA ARG A 396 -20.36 4.26 -28.36
C ARG A 396 -21.20 2.98 -28.19
N ARG A 397 -20.56 1.81 -28.15
CA ARG A 397 -21.23 0.53 -27.97
C ARG A 397 -21.88 0.41 -26.60
N PHE A 398 -21.19 0.81 -25.56
CA PHE A 398 -21.73 0.79 -24.20
C PHE A 398 -22.95 1.71 -24.01
N VAL A 399 -22.94 2.90 -24.63
CA VAL A 399 -24.11 3.79 -24.65
C VAL A 399 -25.30 3.14 -25.37
N MET A 400 -25.06 2.40 -26.45
CA MET A 400 -26.12 1.62 -27.12
C MET A 400 -26.71 0.53 -26.22
N GLU A 401 -25.88 -0.14 -25.43
CA GLU A 401 -26.35 -1.14 -24.44
C GLU A 401 -27.21 -0.48 -23.35
N ILE A 402 -26.79 0.69 -22.84
CA ILE A 402 -27.58 1.48 -21.86
C ILE A 402 -28.92 1.87 -22.48
N GLU A 403 -28.93 2.41 -23.70
CA GLU A 403 -30.15 2.82 -24.39
C GLU A 403 -31.07 1.64 -24.64
N ALA A 404 -30.55 0.47 -25.02
CA ALA A 404 -31.33 -0.74 -25.22
C ALA A 404 -32.01 -1.22 -23.94
N LYS A 405 -31.29 -1.12 -22.80
CA LYS A 405 -31.82 -1.52 -21.48
C LYS A 405 -32.76 -0.47 -20.86
N TYR A 406 -32.52 0.81 -21.10
CA TYR A 406 -33.26 1.95 -20.52
C TYR A 406 -33.67 2.93 -21.62
N PRO A 407 -34.59 2.58 -22.52
CA PRO A 407 -34.94 3.40 -23.69
C PRO A 407 -35.37 4.82 -23.32
N GLY A 408 -34.73 5.84 -23.93
CA GLY A 408 -35.05 7.25 -23.75
C GLY A 408 -34.56 7.86 -22.41
N ASN A 409 -33.87 7.09 -21.58
CA ASN A 409 -33.39 7.58 -20.29
C ASN A 409 -32.00 8.27 -20.41
N GLN A 410 -32.00 9.54 -20.79
CA GLN A 410 -30.80 10.34 -20.96
C GLN A 410 -29.98 10.52 -19.66
N GLU A 411 -30.64 10.46 -18.50
CA GLU A 411 -29.96 10.58 -17.22
C GLU A 411 -29.05 9.34 -16.94
N LYS A 412 -29.53 8.13 -17.25
CA LYS A 412 -28.74 6.92 -17.15
C LYS A 412 -27.52 6.99 -18.07
N ILE A 413 -27.68 7.45 -19.32
CA ILE A 413 -26.56 7.64 -20.25
C ILE A 413 -25.55 8.62 -19.66
N ARG A 414 -26.01 9.80 -19.18
CA ARG A 414 -25.13 10.81 -18.57
C ARG A 414 -24.33 10.26 -17.38
N LYS A 415 -24.97 9.47 -16.54
CA LYS A 415 -24.35 8.92 -15.33
C LYS A 415 -23.38 7.78 -15.63
N MET A 416 -23.63 6.98 -16.67
CA MET A 416 -22.88 5.73 -16.91
C MET A 416 -21.91 5.80 -18.09
N ALA A 417 -22.07 6.72 -19.03
CA ALA A 417 -21.19 6.83 -20.19
C ALA A 417 -19.72 6.96 -19.76
N ILE A 418 -18.84 6.33 -20.53
CA ILE A 418 -17.39 6.39 -20.32
C ILE A 418 -16.85 7.76 -20.71
N ILE A 419 -17.34 8.31 -21.82
CA ILE A 419 -17.01 9.66 -22.29
C ILE A 419 -18.25 10.54 -22.16
N TYR A 420 -18.16 11.55 -21.30
CA TYR A 420 -19.21 12.53 -21.10
C TYR A 420 -18.62 13.83 -20.50
N ASP A 421 -19.27 14.98 -20.79
CA ASP A 421 -18.83 16.30 -20.31
C ASP A 421 -17.34 16.61 -20.59
N GLY A 422 -16.87 16.24 -21.78
CA GLY A 422 -15.48 16.50 -22.19
C GLY A 422 -14.41 15.66 -21.46
N GLN A 423 -14.83 14.60 -20.78
CA GLN A 423 -13.93 13.77 -19.97
C GLN A 423 -14.06 12.27 -20.25
N VAL A 424 -12.97 11.56 -20.13
CA VAL A 424 -12.88 10.09 -20.12
C VAL A 424 -12.89 9.62 -18.68
N LYS A 425 -13.90 8.85 -18.29
CA LYS A 425 -14.11 8.35 -16.91
C LYS A 425 -13.55 6.93 -16.79
N MET A 426 -12.43 6.79 -16.11
CA MET A 426 -11.69 5.54 -16.08
C MET A 426 -12.39 4.42 -15.31
N ALA A 427 -13.06 4.72 -14.19
CA ALA A 427 -13.84 3.72 -13.48
C ALA A 427 -14.97 3.14 -14.33
N HIS A 428 -15.64 3.98 -15.14
CA HIS A 428 -16.71 3.54 -16.03
C HIS A 428 -16.17 2.60 -17.12
N LEU A 429 -15.00 2.91 -17.67
CA LEU A 429 -14.32 2.01 -18.63
C LEU A 429 -13.96 0.66 -17.98
N ALA A 430 -13.40 0.69 -16.78
CA ALA A 430 -13.03 -0.52 -16.05
C ALA A 430 -14.25 -1.42 -15.74
N ILE A 431 -15.37 -0.83 -15.36
CA ILE A 431 -16.61 -1.56 -15.06
C ILE A 431 -17.25 -2.12 -16.34
N ALA A 432 -17.30 -1.34 -17.40
CA ALA A 432 -17.87 -1.77 -18.68
C ALA A 432 -17.11 -2.98 -19.23
N ALA A 433 -15.79 -2.96 -19.19
CA ALA A 433 -14.92 -3.99 -19.78
C ALA A 433 -14.54 -5.11 -18.80
N GLY A 434 -14.60 -4.91 -17.50
CA GLY A 434 -14.20 -5.91 -16.51
C GLY A 434 -15.22 -7.04 -16.36
N TYR A 435 -14.75 -8.29 -16.18
CA TYR A 435 -15.63 -9.41 -15.86
C TYR A 435 -15.98 -9.47 -14.35
N SER A 436 -15.24 -8.76 -13.52
CA SER A 436 -15.49 -8.65 -12.08
C SER A 436 -15.15 -7.25 -11.59
N VAL A 437 -15.97 -6.73 -10.69
CA VAL A 437 -15.80 -5.47 -9.98
C VAL A 437 -15.94 -5.76 -8.50
N ASN A 438 -14.88 -5.56 -7.72
CA ASN A 438 -14.97 -5.79 -6.29
C ASN A 438 -14.64 -4.54 -5.46
N GLY A 439 -15.35 -4.43 -4.34
CA GLY A 439 -14.95 -3.58 -3.23
C GLY A 439 -13.96 -4.30 -2.31
N VAL A 440 -13.47 -3.60 -1.30
CA VAL A 440 -12.35 -4.05 -0.46
C VAL A 440 -12.70 -4.22 1.03
N ALA A 441 -13.95 -4.01 1.39
CA ALA A 441 -14.58 -4.36 2.65
C ALA A 441 -16.08 -4.50 2.42
N ARG A 442 -16.79 -5.22 3.29
CA ARG A 442 -18.22 -5.46 3.12
C ARG A 442 -19.01 -4.15 3.04
N LEU A 443 -18.83 -3.25 4.00
CA LEU A 443 -19.50 -1.95 3.99
C LEU A 443 -19.19 -1.14 2.72
N HIS A 444 -17.93 -1.09 2.32
CA HIS A 444 -17.51 -0.43 1.08
C HIS A 444 -18.27 -0.97 -0.15
N THR A 445 -18.33 -2.28 -0.27
CA THR A 445 -19.03 -2.93 -1.39
C THR A 445 -20.53 -2.59 -1.40
N GLU A 446 -21.18 -2.54 -0.24
CA GLU A 446 -22.58 -2.13 -0.15
C GLU A 446 -22.80 -0.66 -0.51
N ILE A 447 -21.88 0.24 -0.12
CA ILE A 447 -21.92 1.65 -0.54
C ILE A 447 -21.75 1.77 -2.06
N LEU A 448 -20.83 1.02 -2.66
CA LEU A 448 -20.67 1.00 -4.12
C LEU A 448 -21.96 0.55 -4.82
N LYS A 449 -22.57 -0.54 -4.38
CA LYS A 449 -23.80 -1.10 -4.98
C LYS A 449 -25.01 -0.21 -4.83
N ASN A 450 -25.17 0.42 -3.68
CA ASN A 450 -26.41 1.13 -3.33
C ASN A 450 -26.35 2.65 -3.59
N GLN A 451 -25.12 3.20 -3.81
CA GLN A 451 -24.91 4.64 -3.96
C GLN A 451 -23.99 4.97 -5.13
N GLU A 452 -22.67 4.86 -4.97
CA GLU A 452 -21.68 5.41 -5.91
C GLU A 452 -21.76 4.78 -7.31
N LEU A 453 -21.95 3.47 -7.39
CA LEU A 453 -22.02 2.70 -8.64
C LEU A 453 -23.39 2.02 -8.82
N LYS A 454 -24.42 2.55 -8.19
CA LYS A 454 -25.77 1.98 -8.19
C LYS A 454 -26.30 1.70 -9.60
N ASP A 455 -26.15 2.64 -10.51
CA ASP A 455 -26.65 2.49 -11.88
C ASP A 455 -25.95 1.33 -12.61
N PHE A 456 -24.66 1.14 -12.38
CA PHE A 456 -23.90 0.00 -12.91
C PHE A 456 -24.30 -1.32 -12.24
N TYR A 457 -24.51 -1.32 -10.93
CA TYR A 457 -24.97 -2.50 -10.22
C TYR A 457 -26.37 -2.96 -10.67
N GLU A 458 -27.30 -2.01 -10.86
CA GLU A 458 -28.63 -2.31 -11.42
C GLU A 458 -28.55 -2.89 -12.85
N MET A 459 -27.55 -2.46 -13.63
CA MET A 459 -27.36 -2.92 -15.01
C MET A 459 -26.66 -4.28 -15.08
N MET A 460 -25.64 -4.53 -14.24
CA MET A 460 -24.72 -5.65 -14.28
C MET A 460 -24.41 -6.22 -12.88
N PRO A 461 -25.45 -6.66 -12.12
CA PRO A 461 -25.27 -7.06 -10.72
C PRO A 461 -24.30 -8.24 -10.54
N GLU A 462 -24.21 -9.11 -11.54
CA GLU A 462 -23.35 -10.30 -11.53
C GLU A 462 -21.85 -9.99 -11.47
N LYS A 463 -21.44 -8.79 -11.87
CA LYS A 463 -20.03 -8.37 -11.82
C LYS A 463 -19.57 -8.00 -10.41
N PHE A 464 -20.50 -7.54 -9.54
CA PHE A 464 -20.16 -6.92 -8.27
C PHE A 464 -20.02 -7.93 -7.14
N ASN A 465 -18.89 -7.89 -6.45
CA ASN A 465 -18.61 -8.74 -5.30
C ASN A 465 -17.71 -8.03 -4.28
N ASN A 466 -17.56 -8.62 -3.10
CA ASN A 466 -16.68 -8.13 -2.04
C ASN A 466 -15.47 -9.05 -1.86
N LYS A 467 -14.29 -8.46 -1.73
CA LYS A 467 -13.09 -9.11 -1.25
C LYS A 467 -12.48 -8.26 -0.14
N THR A 468 -12.81 -8.58 1.11
CA THR A 468 -12.26 -7.86 2.25
C THR A 468 -10.74 -7.96 2.24
N ASN A 469 -10.08 -6.82 2.35
CA ASN A 469 -8.62 -6.73 2.37
C ASN A 469 -8.02 -7.58 3.49
N GLY A 470 -6.74 -7.86 3.37
CA GLY A 470 -5.95 -8.55 4.37
C GLY A 470 -4.50 -8.09 4.35
N ILE A 471 -3.75 -8.57 5.31
CA ILE A 471 -2.32 -8.30 5.52
C ILE A 471 -1.54 -9.60 5.61
N THR A 472 -0.26 -9.60 5.27
CA THR A 472 0.58 -10.77 5.51
C THR A 472 1.10 -10.79 6.95
N GLN A 473 0.77 -11.86 7.67
CA GLN A 473 1.25 -12.11 9.02
C GLN A 473 2.76 -12.38 9.07
N ARG A 474 3.36 -12.80 7.96
CA ARG A 474 4.80 -13.05 7.86
C ARG A 474 5.59 -11.76 8.03
N ARG A 475 5.17 -10.66 7.41
CA ARG A 475 5.80 -9.35 7.65
C ARG A 475 5.34 -8.71 8.96
N PHE A 476 4.04 -8.67 9.24
CA PHE A 476 3.48 -7.82 10.31
C PHE A 476 3.40 -8.48 11.69
N MET A 477 3.73 -9.77 11.81
CA MET A 477 3.96 -10.41 13.10
C MET A 477 5.30 -11.15 13.11
N LEU A 478 5.52 -12.11 12.20
CA LEU A 478 6.71 -12.97 12.26
C LEU A 478 8.02 -12.15 12.16
N HIS A 479 8.08 -11.18 11.26
CA HIS A 479 9.21 -10.27 11.09
C HIS A 479 9.16 -9.08 12.06
N ALA A 480 8.02 -8.36 12.12
CA ALA A 480 7.91 -7.11 12.85
C ALA A 480 7.92 -7.29 14.37
N ASN A 481 7.42 -8.39 14.88
CA ASN A 481 7.24 -8.66 16.32
C ASN A 481 7.69 -10.08 16.68
N PRO A 482 8.98 -10.38 16.60
CA PRO A 482 9.50 -11.73 16.84
C PRO A 482 9.18 -12.26 18.24
N LEU A 483 9.14 -11.39 19.26
CA LEU A 483 8.77 -11.78 20.63
C LEU A 483 7.33 -12.30 20.70
N LEU A 484 6.40 -11.62 20.03
CA LEU A 484 5.00 -12.06 19.99
C LEU A 484 4.87 -13.33 19.13
N ALA A 485 5.58 -13.41 18.01
CA ALA A 485 5.57 -14.56 17.12
C ALA A 485 6.06 -15.83 17.83
N GLU A 486 7.13 -15.73 18.64
CA GLU A 486 7.65 -16.81 19.46
C GLU A 486 6.60 -17.25 20.50
N TRP A 487 6.03 -16.31 21.24
CA TRP A 487 4.99 -16.59 22.25
C TRP A 487 3.76 -17.26 21.62
N VAL A 488 3.29 -16.76 20.49
CA VAL A 488 2.16 -17.38 19.75
C VAL A 488 2.51 -18.81 19.34
N THR A 489 3.72 -19.01 18.81
CA THR A 489 4.18 -20.34 18.37
C THR A 489 4.28 -21.34 19.52
N GLU A 490 4.73 -20.90 20.69
CA GLU A 490 4.78 -21.73 21.89
C GLU A 490 3.39 -22.19 22.36
N HIS A 491 2.35 -21.32 22.22
CA HIS A 491 1.00 -21.59 22.70
C HIS A 491 0.13 -22.36 21.71
N VAL A 492 0.25 -22.09 20.41
CA VAL A 492 -0.67 -22.64 19.38
C VAL A 492 0.00 -23.43 18.27
N GLY A 493 1.36 -23.57 18.32
CA GLY A 493 2.15 -24.17 17.25
C GLY A 493 2.45 -23.22 16.11
N ALA A 494 3.34 -23.59 15.18
CA ALA A 494 3.83 -22.74 14.08
C ALA A 494 2.89 -22.65 12.87
N ASP A 495 1.81 -23.40 12.85
CA ASP A 495 0.90 -23.48 11.69
C ASP A 495 0.24 -22.13 11.32
N TRP A 496 0.12 -21.21 12.29
CA TRP A 496 -0.45 -19.88 12.06
C TRP A 496 0.29 -19.07 11.01
N ILE A 497 1.57 -19.36 10.76
CA ILE A 497 2.40 -18.64 9.82
C ILE A 497 1.85 -18.76 8.37
N THR A 498 1.27 -19.92 8.04
CA THR A 498 0.66 -20.20 6.73
C THR A 498 -0.86 -20.43 6.81
N ASP A 499 -1.44 -20.42 8.01
CA ASP A 499 -2.87 -20.60 8.26
C ASP A 499 -3.26 -19.73 9.47
N LEU A 500 -3.32 -18.42 9.28
CA LEU A 500 -3.56 -17.47 10.36
C LEU A 500 -4.86 -17.73 11.16
N PRO A 501 -5.98 -18.23 10.59
CA PRO A 501 -7.15 -18.62 11.37
C PRO A 501 -6.85 -19.53 12.58
N LYS A 502 -5.77 -20.31 12.57
CA LYS A 502 -5.36 -21.13 13.72
C LYS A 502 -4.96 -20.32 14.95
N ILE A 503 -4.63 -19.04 14.80
CA ILE A 503 -4.32 -18.13 15.91
C ILE A 503 -5.51 -17.97 16.88
N LYS A 504 -6.73 -18.26 16.43
CA LYS A 504 -7.95 -18.24 17.26
C LYS A 504 -7.83 -19.10 18.53
N LYS A 505 -6.97 -20.12 18.52
CA LYS A 505 -6.69 -20.95 19.69
C LYS A 505 -6.10 -20.16 20.87
N LEU A 506 -5.51 -19.00 20.64
CA LEU A 506 -5.05 -18.10 21.71
C LEU A 506 -6.18 -17.63 22.63
N ALA A 507 -7.42 -17.62 22.17
CA ALA A 507 -8.56 -17.15 22.95
C ALA A 507 -8.73 -17.93 24.29
N VAL A 508 -8.28 -19.18 24.37
CA VAL A 508 -8.36 -19.95 25.61
C VAL A 508 -7.43 -19.43 26.70
N TYR A 509 -6.40 -18.66 26.34
CA TYR A 509 -5.43 -18.07 27.27
C TYR A 509 -5.83 -16.66 27.71
N ALA A 510 -6.90 -16.09 27.18
CA ALA A 510 -7.30 -14.72 27.45
C ALA A 510 -7.63 -14.45 28.93
N ASP A 511 -8.09 -15.48 29.66
CA ASP A 511 -8.36 -15.42 31.09
C ASP A 511 -7.23 -16.04 31.98
N ASP A 512 -6.11 -16.47 31.36
CA ASP A 512 -4.96 -17.01 32.09
C ASP A 512 -4.03 -15.89 32.53
N GLU A 513 -3.87 -15.70 33.85
CA GLU A 513 -3.06 -14.58 34.39
C GLU A 513 -1.60 -14.64 33.98
N LYS A 514 -1.02 -15.83 33.82
CA LYS A 514 0.36 -15.95 33.36
C LYS A 514 0.51 -15.54 31.90
N ALA A 515 -0.38 -16.00 31.04
CA ALA A 515 -0.41 -15.60 29.63
C ALA A 515 -0.62 -14.09 29.45
N GLN A 516 -1.51 -13.48 30.26
CA GLN A 516 -1.73 -12.04 30.31
C GLN A 516 -0.45 -11.28 30.66
N GLN A 517 0.27 -11.72 31.71
CA GLN A 517 1.53 -11.10 32.13
C GLN A 517 2.61 -11.22 31.04
N GLU A 518 2.76 -12.40 30.44
CA GLU A 518 3.72 -12.65 29.37
C GLU A 518 3.43 -11.76 28.14
N PHE A 519 2.17 -11.70 27.72
CA PHE A 519 1.73 -10.89 26.59
C PHE A 519 1.99 -9.39 26.82
N MET A 520 1.62 -8.87 28.00
CA MET A 520 1.84 -7.47 28.35
C MET A 520 3.33 -7.14 28.54
N ASN A 521 4.15 -8.09 29.00
CA ASN A 521 5.58 -7.92 29.05
C ASN A 521 6.20 -7.80 27.63
N ILE A 522 5.75 -8.60 26.68
CA ILE A 522 6.15 -8.48 25.27
C ILE A 522 5.78 -7.08 24.74
N LYS A 523 4.56 -6.64 24.99
CA LYS A 523 4.11 -5.29 24.63
C LYS A 523 5.02 -4.22 25.22
N TYR A 524 5.32 -4.33 26.50
CA TYR A 524 6.21 -3.40 27.19
C TYR A 524 7.61 -3.36 26.58
N GLN A 525 8.21 -4.50 26.25
CA GLN A 525 9.52 -4.54 25.57
C GLN A 525 9.48 -3.85 24.20
N ASN A 526 8.42 -4.05 23.43
CA ASN A 526 8.24 -3.34 22.17
C ASN A 526 8.06 -1.82 22.37
N LYS A 527 7.36 -1.40 23.43
CA LYS A 527 7.23 0.03 23.80
C LYS A 527 8.57 0.64 24.18
N VAL A 528 9.42 -0.09 24.90
CA VAL A 528 10.79 0.35 25.24
C VAL A 528 11.61 0.54 23.94
N ARG A 529 11.50 -0.38 22.99
CA ARG A 529 12.19 -0.24 21.69
C ARG A 529 11.72 1.00 20.92
N LEU A 530 10.41 1.23 20.87
CA LEU A 530 9.85 2.42 20.20
C LEU A 530 10.22 3.71 20.95
N ALA A 531 10.20 3.72 22.29
CA ALA A 531 10.60 4.87 23.09
C ALA A 531 12.07 5.26 22.82
N LYS A 532 12.95 4.26 22.69
CA LYS A 532 14.35 4.49 22.31
C LYS A 532 14.45 5.11 20.92
N TYR A 533 13.73 4.57 19.94
CA TYR A 533 13.66 5.12 18.58
C TYR A 533 13.19 6.58 18.58
N ILE A 534 12.13 6.90 19.35
CA ILE A 534 11.59 8.26 19.47
C ILE A 534 12.63 9.21 20.10
N LEU A 535 13.34 8.76 21.14
CA LEU A 535 14.39 9.56 21.75
C LEU A 535 15.52 9.87 20.75
N GLU A 536 15.98 8.88 20.02
CA GLU A 536 17.09 9.00 19.05
C GLU A 536 16.72 9.87 17.84
N HIS A 537 15.48 9.79 17.35
CA HIS A 537 15.07 10.47 16.12
C HIS A 537 14.27 11.76 16.35
N ASN A 538 13.52 11.85 17.43
CA ASN A 538 12.68 13.02 17.75
C ASN A 538 13.22 13.85 18.92
N GLY A 539 14.18 13.33 19.68
CA GLY A 539 14.70 13.99 20.89
C GLY A 539 13.67 14.10 22.02
N VAL A 540 12.60 13.32 21.98
CA VAL A 540 11.53 13.32 22.98
C VAL A 540 11.63 12.08 23.85
N GLU A 541 11.77 12.30 25.16
CA GLU A 541 11.70 11.21 26.13
C GLU A 541 10.23 10.87 26.41
N VAL A 542 9.86 9.61 26.21
CA VAL A 542 8.51 9.08 26.47
C VAL A 542 8.58 7.92 27.47
N ASP A 543 7.59 7.84 28.38
CA ASP A 543 7.49 6.73 29.34
C ASP A 543 6.85 5.51 28.65
N PRO A 544 7.56 4.37 28.56
CA PRO A 544 6.97 3.13 27.99
C PRO A 544 5.78 2.58 28.79
N ARG A 545 5.55 3.06 30.02
CA ARG A 545 4.36 2.68 30.81
C ARG A 545 3.13 3.52 30.46
N SER A 546 3.30 4.67 29.80
CA SER A 546 2.16 5.46 29.34
C SER A 546 1.36 4.72 28.29
N ILE A 547 0.10 5.09 28.08
CA ILE A 547 -0.69 4.54 26.96
C ILE A 547 -0.08 5.04 25.64
N PHE A 548 0.33 4.13 24.76
CA PHE A 548 0.76 4.47 23.39
C PHE A 548 -0.46 4.51 22.48
N ASP A 549 -0.96 5.73 22.27
CA ASP A 549 -2.10 6.06 21.42
C ASP A 549 -1.61 6.47 20.03
N VAL A 550 -1.90 5.68 19.02
CA VAL A 550 -1.17 5.72 17.75
C VAL A 550 -2.09 5.97 16.55
N GLN A 551 -1.79 7.03 15.80
CA GLN A 551 -2.40 7.32 14.50
C GLN A 551 -1.32 7.46 13.44
N VAL A 552 -1.03 6.37 12.72
CA VAL A 552 -0.04 6.35 11.65
C VAL A 552 -0.68 5.90 10.34
N LYS A 553 -0.81 6.84 9.44
CA LYS A 553 -1.43 6.69 8.12
C LYS A 553 -1.20 7.94 7.27
N ARG A 554 -1.39 7.84 5.94
CA ARG A 554 -1.37 9.02 5.08
C ARG A 554 -2.26 10.12 5.65
N LEU A 555 -1.79 11.39 5.61
CA LEU A 555 -2.60 12.50 6.09
C LEU A 555 -3.61 12.91 5.03
N HIS A 556 -4.88 12.87 5.42
CA HIS A 556 -6.01 13.34 4.64
C HIS A 556 -7.12 13.81 5.59
N GLU A 557 -7.89 14.82 5.20
CA GLU A 557 -8.91 15.41 6.07
C GLU A 557 -9.97 14.38 6.52
N TYR A 558 -10.37 13.42 5.64
CA TYR A 558 -11.34 12.39 6.02
C TYR A 558 -10.83 11.38 7.06
N LYS A 559 -9.49 11.20 7.18
CA LYS A 559 -8.85 10.33 8.20
C LYS A 559 -8.81 10.99 9.58
N ARG A 560 -9.10 12.26 9.63
CA ARG A 560 -9.35 13.10 10.81
C ARG A 560 -8.21 13.16 11.82
N GLN A 561 -6.95 13.23 11.37
CA GLN A 561 -5.84 13.57 12.27
C GLN A 561 -6.11 14.89 13.00
N LEU A 562 -6.85 15.81 12.36
CA LEU A 562 -7.28 17.07 12.98
C LEU A 562 -8.20 16.81 14.19
N LEU A 563 -9.14 15.87 14.13
CA LEU A 563 -9.98 15.48 15.29
C LEU A 563 -9.11 15.03 16.47
N ASN A 564 -8.11 14.19 16.22
CA ASN A 564 -7.20 13.70 17.25
C ASN A 564 -6.41 14.84 17.91
N ILE A 565 -5.76 15.70 17.12
CA ILE A 565 -4.95 16.78 17.71
C ILE A 565 -5.82 17.83 18.42
N LEU A 566 -7.03 18.11 17.94
CA LEU A 566 -7.97 18.98 18.66
C LEU A 566 -8.38 18.36 20.01
N HIS A 567 -8.55 17.05 20.07
CA HIS A 567 -8.80 16.35 21.34
C HIS A 567 -7.59 16.40 22.28
N VAL A 568 -6.37 16.29 21.76
CA VAL A 568 -5.16 16.47 22.57
C VAL A 568 -5.11 17.88 23.17
N MET A 569 -5.45 18.92 22.39
CA MET A 569 -5.56 20.30 22.87
C MET A 569 -6.64 20.44 23.96
N TYR A 570 -7.79 19.76 23.79
CA TYR A 570 -8.85 19.69 24.79
C TYR A 570 -8.35 19.06 26.10
N LEU A 571 -7.70 17.90 26.04
CA LEU A 571 -7.13 17.25 27.24
C LEU A 571 -6.08 18.11 27.94
N TYR A 572 -5.23 18.79 27.17
CA TYR A 572 -4.25 19.69 27.72
C TYR A 572 -4.91 20.85 28.48
N ASN A 573 -5.98 21.43 27.94
CA ASN A 573 -6.77 22.45 28.65
C ASN A 573 -7.37 21.91 29.93
N GLU A 574 -7.96 20.71 29.92
CA GLU A 574 -8.52 20.06 31.12
C GLU A 574 -7.48 19.86 32.21
N ILE A 575 -6.29 19.36 31.85
CA ILE A 575 -5.19 19.17 32.84
C ILE A 575 -4.69 20.50 33.42
N LYS A 576 -4.64 21.56 32.60
CA LYS A 576 -4.22 22.88 33.04
C LYS A 576 -5.25 23.53 33.99
N GLU A 577 -6.54 23.35 33.75
CA GLU A 577 -7.63 23.87 34.56
C GLU A 577 -7.84 23.05 35.85
N HIS A 578 -7.55 21.73 35.76
CA HIS A 578 -7.70 20.80 36.87
C HIS A 578 -6.40 20.03 37.15
N PRO A 579 -5.33 20.67 37.67
CA PRO A 579 -4.02 20.02 37.83
C PRO A 579 -4.03 18.76 38.70
N ASP A 580 -4.96 18.70 39.66
CA ASP A 580 -5.12 17.58 40.58
C ASP A 580 -6.00 16.42 40.02
N MET A 581 -6.51 16.56 38.78
CA MET A 581 -7.31 15.47 38.18
C MET A 581 -6.47 14.21 38.02
N GLU A 582 -7.08 13.09 38.34
CA GLU A 582 -6.52 11.79 38.02
C GLU A 582 -6.47 11.62 36.51
N PHE A 583 -5.28 11.38 35.96
CA PHE A 583 -5.08 11.19 34.53
C PHE A 583 -3.97 10.15 34.33
N PHE A 584 -4.26 9.11 33.55
CA PHE A 584 -3.26 8.09 33.22
C PHE A 584 -2.32 8.64 32.13
N PRO A 585 -0.99 8.60 32.30
CA PRO A 585 -0.03 9.14 31.34
C PRO A 585 -0.28 8.56 29.94
N ARG A 586 -0.26 9.44 28.93
CA ARG A 586 -0.54 9.06 27.53
C ARG A 586 0.45 9.70 26.57
N THR A 587 0.96 8.91 25.66
CA THR A 587 1.81 9.36 24.55
C THR A 587 1.02 9.21 23.25
N PHE A 588 0.68 10.36 22.64
CA PHE A 588 0.04 10.42 21.33
C PHE A 588 1.12 10.40 20.26
N ILE A 589 1.08 9.35 19.41
CA ILE A 589 2.08 9.12 18.38
C ILE A 589 1.43 9.25 17.01
N PHE A 590 1.89 10.25 16.26
CA PHE A 590 1.48 10.51 14.89
C PHE A 590 2.59 10.12 13.92
N GLY A 591 2.20 9.68 12.73
CA GLY A 591 3.10 9.49 11.60
C GLY A 591 2.30 9.58 10.31
N ALA A 592 2.65 10.54 9.45
CA ALA A 592 1.86 10.80 8.27
C ALA A 592 2.65 11.57 7.22
N LYS A 593 2.44 11.23 5.93
CA LYS A 593 2.87 12.06 4.82
C LYS A 593 1.64 12.71 4.17
N ALA A 594 1.68 14.01 3.93
CA ALA A 594 0.68 14.75 3.17
C ALA A 594 1.11 14.86 1.70
N ALA A 595 0.16 14.83 0.76
CA ALA A 595 0.47 15.15 -0.63
C ALA A 595 1.05 16.57 -0.73
N ALA A 596 2.07 16.77 -1.58
CA ALA A 596 2.84 18.00 -1.66
C ALA A 596 1.98 19.26 -1.89
N GLY A 597 0.92 19.14 -2.70
CA GLY A 597 -0.02 20.22 -3.01
C GLY A 597 -1.21 20.36 -2.03
N TYR A 598 -1.29 19.52 -1.00
CA TYR A 598 -2.46 19.49 -0.09
C TYR A 598 -2.24 20.41 1.13
N LYS A 599 -2.62 21.67 0.98
CA LYS A 599 -2.36 22.74 1.95
C LYS A 599 -2.88 22.41 3.37
N ASN A 600 -4.16 22.06 3.52
CA ASN A 600 -4.76 21.78 4.83
C ASN A 600 -4.12 20.58 5.52
N ALA A 601 -3.77 19.54 4.75
CA ALA A 601 -3.07 18.37 5.27
C ALA A 601 -1.68 18.77 5.82
N LYS A 602 -0.91 19.55 5.07
CA LYS A 602 0.40 20.04 5.50
C LYS A 602 0.29 20.98 6.72
N LEU A 603 -0.75 21.80 6.77
CA LEU A 603 -1.03 22.69 7.90
C LEU A 603 -1.44 21.89 9.15
N THR A 604 -2.11 20.76 9.00
CA THR A 604 -2.42 19.83 10.10
C THR A 604 -1.14 19.22 10.70
N ILE A 605 -0.16 18.86 9.86
CA ILE A 605 1.16 18.40 10.34
C ILE A 605 1.84 19.50 11.14
N LYS A 606 1.82 20.74 10.66
CA LYS A 606 2.36 21.89 11.39
C LYS A 606 1.66 22.10 12.72
N LEU A 607 0.33 21.96 12.78
CA LEU A 607 -0.42 22.06 14.03
C LEU A 607 0.00 20.99 15.03
N ILE A 608 0.11 19.72 14.60
CA ILE A 608 0.56 18.61 15.47
C ILE A 608 1.92 18.93 16.08
N ASN A 609 2.88 19.36 15.28
CA ASN A 609 4.22 19.71 15.77
C ASN A 609 4.21 20.94 16.68
N SER A 610 3.40 21.96 16.37
CA SER A 610 3.27 23.17 17.23
C SER A 610 2.64 22.84 18.58
N VAL A 611 1.63 21.96 18.61
CA VAL A 611 1.02 21.46 19.85
C VAL A 611 2.02 20.60 20.63
N ALA A 612 2.80 19.76 19.95
CA ALA A 612 3.86 18.97 20.58
C ALA A 612 4.91 19.85 21.26
N ASP A 613 5.36 20.91 20.59
CA ASP A 613 6.35 21.86 21.15
C ASP A 613 5.84 22.51 22.45
N VAL A 614 4.58 22.91 22.50
CA VAL A 614 3.99 23.50 23.69
C VAL A 614 3.83 22.47 24.81
N ILE A 615 3.20 21.34 24.54
CA ILE A 615 2.84 20.34 25.54
C ILE A 615 4.08 19.64 26.12
N ASN A 616 5.01 19.20 25.24
CA ASN A 616 6.18 18.44 25.67
C ASN A 616 7.14 19.26 26.56
N ASN A 617 7.14 20.60 26.44
CA ASN A 617 7.97 21.50 27.20
C ASN A 617 7.26 22.10 28.42
N ASP A 618 5.98 21.84 28.66
CA ASP A 618 5.26 22.32 29.82
C ASP A 618 5.46 21.42 31.04
N ALA A 619 6.38 21.79 31.91
CA ALA A 619 6.67 21.08 33.15
C ALA A 619 5.47 21.03 34.12
N SER A 620 4.49 21.93 33.99
CA SER A 620 3.37 22.03 34.95
C SER A 620 2.39 20.86 34.84
N ILE A 621 2.40 20.11 33.71
CA ILE A 621 1.56 18.94 33.53
C ILE A 621 2.25 17.61 33.91
N ASN A 622 3.49 17.68 34.45
CA ASN A 622 4.26 16.52 34.92
C ASN A 622 4.36 15.38 33.93
N GLY A 623 4.45 15.67 32.64
CA GLY A 623 4.55 14.64 31.58
C GLY A 623 3.29 13.79 31.42
N LYS A 624 2.13 14.20 31.93
CA LYS A 624 0.86 13.46 31.75
C LYS A 624 0.52 13.22 30.31
N ILE A 625 0.85 14.16 29.41
CA ILE A 625 0.72 14.03 27.95
C ILE A 625 2.07 14.24 27.29
N LYS A 626 2.39 13.40 26.32
CA LYS A 626 3.44 13.61 25.34
C LYS A 626 2.85 13.49 23.93
N VAL A 627 3.34 14.30 23.01
CA VAL A 627 2.94 14.28 21.60
C VAL A 627 4.18 14.09 20.75
N VAL A 628 4.16 13.10 19.88
CA VAL A 628 5.28 12.76 19.00
C VAL A 628 4.78 12.66 17.56
N PHE A 629 5.47 13.33 16.64
CA PHE A 629 5.28 13.16 15.21
C PHE A 629 6.49 12.41 14.64
N ILE A 630 6.31 11.13 14.30
CA ILE A 630 7.38 10.32 13.70
C ILE A 630 7.56 10.73 12.25
N GLU A 631 8.73 11.30 11.96
CA GLU A 631 9.14 11.76 10.64
C GLU A 631 9.27 10.60 9.66
N ASN A 632 8.93 10.87 8.40
CA ASN A 632 9.13 9.95 7.29
C ASN A 632 8.52 8.57 7.51
N TYR A 633 7.24 8.52 7.92
CA TYR A 633 6.52 7.27 8.12
C TYR A 633 6.61 6.37 6.87
N ARG A 634 7.12 5.15 7.05
CA ARG A 634 7.37 4.15 6.02
C ARG A 634 7.28 2.74 6.61
N VAL A 635 7.41 1.69 5.80
CA VAL A 635 7.22 0.31 6.26
C VAL A 635 8.18 -0.07 7.40
N SER A 636 9.46 0.30 7.30
CA SER A 636 10.47 -0.10 8.30
C SER A 636 10.21 0.46 9.70
N ASN A 637 9.78 1.75 9.83
CA ASN A 637 9.38 2.27 11.14
C ASN A 637 7.96 1.88 11.54
N ALA A 638 7.08 1.61 10.59
CA ALA A 638 5.73 1.12 10.85
C ALA A 638 5.73 -0.22 11.59
N GLU A 639 6.63 -1.14 11.22
CA GLU A 639 6.78 -2.44 11.87
C GLU A 639 7.06 -2.29 13.38
N LEU A 640 7.94 -1.37 13.76
CA LEU A 640 8.22 -1.06 15.16
C LEU A 640 7.01 -0.45 15.88
N ILE A 641 6.28 0.44 15.21
CA ILE A 641 5.13 1.16 15.75
C ILE A 641 3.96 0.19 15.99
N PHE A 642 3.63 -0.68 15.04
CA PHE A 642 2.53 -1.64 15.20
C PHE A 642 2.74 -2.60 16.36
N ALA A 643 3.97 -3.06 16.58
CA ALA A 643 4.31 -3.95 17.68
C ALA A 643 4.14 -3.28 19.05
N ALA A 644 4.35 -1.96 19.14
CA ALA A 644 4.38 -1.20 20.38
C ALA A 644 3.05 -0.53 20.76
N ALA A 645 2.11 -0.37 19.84
CA ALA A 645 0.87 0.37 20.09
C ALA A 645 -0.06 -0.33 21.09
N ASP A 646 -0.64 0.46 22.00
CA ASP A 646 -1.75 0.03 22.88
C ASP A 646 -3.10 0.33 22.22
N VAL A 647 -3.24 1.51 21.62
CA VAL A 647 -4.47 2.02 21.01
C VAL A 647 -4.24 2.30 19.53
N SER A 648 -5.15 1.80 18.72
CA SER A 648 -5.19 1.95 17.27
C SER A 648 -6.25 2.98 16.87
N GLU A 649 -5.84 4.14 16.40
CA GLU A 649 -6.71 5.23 15.96
C GLU A 649 -7.23 5.00 14.53
N GLN A 650 -8.51 4.60 14.43
CA GLN A 650 -9.19 4.31 13.17
C GLN A 650 -10.45 5.17 13.03
N ILE A 651 -10.24 6.49 13.06
CA ILE A 651 -11.24 7.52 13.31
C ILE A 651 -11.70 8.28 12.06
N SER A 652 -11.63 7.66 10.88
CA SER A 652 -12.17 8.23 9.64
C SER A 652 -13.65 8.64 9.79
N THR A 653 -14.07 9.64 9.04
CA THR A 653 -15.50 9.91 8.89
C THR A 653 -16.17 8.67 8.31
N ALA A 654 -17.22 8.18 8.95
CA ALA A 654 -17.93 6.98 8.48
C ALA A 654 -18.38 7.14 7.03
N SER A 655 -18.34 6.09 6.24
CA SER A 655 -18.53 6.03 4.80
C SER A 655 -17.38 6.55 3.92
N LYS A 656 -16.20 6.90 4.47
CA LYS A 656 -15.11 7.49 3.67
C LYS A 656 -13.88 6.57 3.51
N GLU A 657 -13.55 5.77 4.51
CA GLU A 657 -12.46 4.79 4.41
C GLU A 657 -12.99 3.49 3.77
N ALA A 658 -12.54 3.15 2.59
CA ALA A 658 -13.01 1.95 1.89
C ALA A 658 -12.75 0.66 2.69
N SER A 659 -11.60 0.52 3.29
CA SER A 659 -11.23 -0.62 4.14
C SER A 659 -10.33 -0.20 5.31
N GLY A 660 -9.16 0.36 5.00
CA GLY A 660 -8.03 0.39 5.89
C GLY A 660 -7.33 -0.99 5.96
N THR A 661 -6.04 -0.97 6.24
CA THR A 661 -5.25 -2.17 6.55
C THR A 661 -4.36 -1.95 7.78
N GLY A 662 -4.13 -0.72 8.19
CA GLY A 662 -3.46 -0.38 9.45
C GLY A 662 -4.21 -0.95 10.66
N ASN A 663 -5.54 -0.86 10.65
CA ASN A 663 -6.42 -1.44 11.64
C ASN A 663 -6.16 -2.94 11.86
N MET A 664 -5.97 -3.72 10.79
CA MET A 664 -5.68 -5.15 10.84
C MET A 664 -4.30 -5.45 11.43
N LYS A 665 -3.29 -4.63 11.11
CA LYS A 665 -1.91 -4.76 11.62
C LYS A 665 -1.84 -4.50 13.12
N PHE A 666 -2.54 -3.47 13.58
CA PHE A 666 -2.68 -3.16 15.01
C PHE A 666 -3.39 -4.28 15.75
N MET A 667 -4.52 -4.76 15.23
CA MET A 667 -5.29 -5.87 15.79
C MET A 667 -4.44 -7.13 15.93
N LEU A 668 -3.69 -7.49 14.89
CA LEU A 668 -2.77 -8.64 14.89
C LEU A 668 -1.72 -8.55 16.01
N ASN A 669 -1.25 -7.34 16.33
CA ASN A 669 -0.27 -7.05 17.36
C ASN A 669 -0.88 -6.72 18.74
N GLY A 670 -2.18 -6.93 18.93
CA GLY A 670 -2.85 -6.79 20.20
C GLY A 670 -3.16 -5.36 20.63
N ALA A 671 -3.17 -4.39 19.73
CA ALA A 671 -3.69 -3.06 20.02
C ALA A 671 -5.22 -3.07 19.95
N LEU A 672 -5.88 -2.29 20.82
CA LEU A 672 -7.32 -2.13 20.81
C LEU A 672 -7.71 -0.96 19.89
N THR A 673 -8.75 -1.18 19.08
CA THR A 673 -9.24 -0.17 18.15
C THR A 673 -10.13 0.86 18.83
N ILE A 674 -9.80 2.15 18.70
CA ILE A 674 -10.75 3.25 18.82
C ILE A 674 -11.10 3.73 17.42
N GLY A 675 -12.39 3.78 17.08
CA GLY A 675 -12.76 4.11 15.71
C GLY A 675 -14.23 4.28 15.48
N THR A 676 -14.55 4.59 14.23
CA THR A 676 -15.90 4.68 13.70
C THR A 676 -16.28 3.35 13.02
N MET A 677 -17.57 3.12 12.84
CA MET A 677 -18.09 1.97 12.07
C MET A 677 -17.96 2.24 10.58
N ASP A 678 -16.70 2.17 10.10
CA ASP A 678 -16.29 2.46 8.73
C ASP A 678 -15.32 1.41 8.19
N GLY A 679 -15.35 1.16 6.90
CA GLY A 679 -14.44 0.24 6.24
C GLY A 679 -14.38 -1.14 6.91
N ALA A 680 -13.17 -1.65 7.09
CA ALA A 680 -12.94 -2.93 7.75
C ALA A 680 -13.11 -2.89 9.29
N ASN A 681 -13.24 -1.72 9.90
CA ASN A 681 -13.51 -1.62 11.35
C ASN A 681 -14.78 -2.38 11.72
N VAL A 682 -15.82 -2.34 10.85
CA VAL A 682 -17.07 -3.08 11.06
C VAL A 682 -16.80 -4.58 11.25
N GLU A 683 -15.99 -5.14 10.35
CA GLU A 683 -15.65 -6.57 10.40
C GLU A 683 -14.69 -6.90 11.55
N ILE A 684 -13.80 -5.96 11.93
CA ILE A 684 -12.94 -6.12 13.14
C ILE A 684 -13.78 -6.23 14.40
N VAL A 685 -14.75 -5.32 14.58
CA VAL A 685 -15.65 -5.34 15.74
C VAL A 685 -16.49 -6.63 15.79
N GLU A 686 -16.95 -7.09 14.63
CA GLU A 686 -17.69 -8.38 14.55
C GLU A 686 -16.82 -9.58 14.98
N GLU A 687 -15.54 -9.58 14.58
CA GLU A 687 -14.64 -10.69 14.92
C GLU A 687 -14.20 -10.71 16.40
N VAL A 688 -13.98 -9.53 17.00
CA VAL A 688 -13.42 -9.42 18.35
C VAL A 688 -14.48 -9.20 19.44
N GLY A 689 -15.68 -8.76 19.06
CA GLY A 689 -16.74 -8.32 19.98
C GLY A 689 -16.66 -6.82 20.30
N ALA A 690 -17.82 -6.18 20.43
CA ALA A 690 -17.91 -4.74 20.67
C ALA A 690 -17.31 -4.31 22.03
N GLU A 691 -17.24 -5.22 22.97
CA GLU A 691 -16.62 -5.01 24.29
C GLU A 691 -15.08 -4.89 24.23
N ASN A 692 -14.46 -5.30 23.12
CA ASN A 692 -13.01 -5.27 22.91
C ASN A 692 -12.57 -4.18 21.93
N ALA A 693 -13.43 -3.21 21.69
CA ALA A 693 -13.17 -2.03 20.84
C ALA A 693 -13.92 -0.82 21.39
N PHE A 694 -13.49 0.39 20.99
CA PHE A 694 -14.08 1.66 21.43
C PHE A 694 -14.70 2.37 20.23
N ILE A 695 -16.00 2.23 20.02
CA ILE A 695 -16.72 2.77 18.88
C ILE A 695 -17.39 4.09 19.23
N PHE A 696 -17.33 5.05 18.31
CA PHE A 696 -17.92 6.37 18.45
C PHE A 696 -18.39 6.95 17.11
N GLY A 697 -19.09 8.06 17.17
CA GLY A 697 -19.40 8.93 16.04
C GLY A 697 -20.60 8.49 15.23
N LEU A 698 -20.86 9.25 14.18
CA LEU A 698 -21.95 9.00 13.23
C LEU A 698 -21.77 7.66 12.50
N SER A 699 -22.89 7.02 12.19
CA SER A 699 -22.92 5.91 11.25
C SER A 699 -22.76 6.38 9.80
N SER A 700 -22.46 5.45 8.90
CA SER A 700 -22.37 5.74 7.45
C SER A 700 -23.69 6.31 6.91
N ASP A 701 -24.82 5.77 7.34
CA ASP A 701 -26.15 6.24 6.88
C ASP A 701 -26.44 7.67 7.36
N GLU A 702 -26.07 8.00 8.59
CA GLU A 702 -26.21 9.37 9.11
C GLU A 702 -25.33 10.36 8.36
N VAL A 703 -24.06 10.01 8.09
CA VAL A 703 -23.17 10.86 7.30
C VAL A 703 -23.76 11.12 5.93
N ILE A 704 -24.16 10.08 5.23
CA ILE A 704 -24.75 10.16 3.89
C ILE A 704 -26.05 10.98 3.90
N HIS A 705 -26.87 10.83 4.95
CA HIS A 705 -28.07 11.64 5.12
C HIS A 705 -27.73 13.14 5.24
N TYR A 706 -26.77 13.50 6.11
CA TYR A 706 -26.34 14.90 6.25
C TYR A 706 -25.70 15.46 4.97
N GLU A 707 -24.97 14.66 4.22
CA GLU A 707 -24.38 15.09 2.95
C GLU A 707 -25.46 15.39 1.89
N ASN A 708 -26.49 14.57 1.81
CA ASN A 708 -27.55 14.68 0.80
C ASN A 708 -28.66 15.64 1.20
N CYS A 709 -29.06 15.65 2.47
CA CYS A 709 -30.25 16.37 2.96
C CYS A 709 -29.90 17.65 3.75
N GLY A 710 -28.61 17.81 4.17
CA GLY A 710 -28.21 18.90 5.06
C GLY A 710 -28.69 18.70 6.50
N GLY A 711 -28.86 19.79 7.23
CA GLY A 711 -29.36 19.77 8.63
C GLY A 711 -28.26 19.71 9.67
N TYR A 712 -26.98 19.94 9.29
CA TYR A 712 -25.86 20.09 10.18
C TYR A 712 -25.26 21.50 10.06
N ASP A 713 -25.14 22.21 11.19
CA ASP A 713 -24.45 23.50 11.30
C ASP A 713 -23.39 23.44 12.39
N PRO A 714 -22.09 23.46 12.07
CA PRO A 714 -21.01 23.44 13.05
C PRO A 714 -21.00 24.67 13.94
N MET A 715 -21.58 25.81 13.50
CA MET A 715 -21.67 27.01 14.33
C MET A 715 -22.58 26.83 15.55
N GLU A 716 -23.58 25.98 15.49
CA GLU A 716 -24.39 25.62 16.65
C GLU A 716 -23.56 24.98 17.75
N ILE A 717 -22.64 24.05 17.38
CA ILE A 717 -21.73 23.41 18.32
C ILE A 717 -20.76 24.45 18.91
N PHE A 718 -20.15 25.27 18.06
CA PHE A 718 -19.24 26.33 18.50
C PHE A 718 -19.91 27.29 19.49
N ASN A 719 -21.15 27.68 19.25
CA ASN A 719 -21.86 28.62 20.11
C ASN A 719 -22.30 28.01 21.45
N ASN A 720 -22.66 26.72 21.46
CA ASN A 720 -23.26 26.06 22.61
C ASN A 720 -22.25 25.27 23.47
N ASP A 721 -21.05 24.98 22.95
CA ASP A 721 -20.02 24.20 23.65
C ASP A 721 -18.78 25.08 23.93
N ALA A 722 -18.59 25.42 25.23
CA ALA A 722 -17.51 26.29 25.63
C ALA A 722 -16.11 25.65 25.44
N ASP A 723 -15.99 24.35 25.63
CA ASP A 723 -14.73 23.61 25.50
C ASP A 723 -14.28 23.51 24.06
N ILE A 724 -15.20 23.15 23.15
CA ILE A 724 -14.94 23.11 21.71
C ILE A 724 -14.60 24.52 21.22
N ARG A 725 -15.38 25.54 21.64
CA ARG A 725 -15.08 26.91 21.28
C ARG A 725 -13.69 27.32 21.73
N LYS A 726 -13.28 27.00 22.98
CA LYS A 726 -11.96 27.30 23.49
C LYS A 726 -10.85 26.67 22.63
N VAL A 727 -10.97 25.39 22.31
CA VAL A 727 -10.01 24.67 21.46
C VAL A 727 -9.91 25.33 20.08
N LEU A 728 -11.05 25.65 19.45
CA LEU A 728 -11.03 26.26 18.12
C LEU A 728 -10.47 27.68 18.14
N MET A 729 -10.75 28.47 19.18
CA MET A 729 -10.16 29.81 19.35
C MET A 729 -8.64 29.76 19.53
N GLN A 730 -8.09 28.67 20.08
CA GLN A 730 -6.65 28.47 20.20
C GLN A 730 -5.92 28.30 18.86
N LEU A 731 -6.65 27.99 17.78
CA LEU A 731 -6.09 27.97 16.43
C LEU A 731 -5.75 29.36 15.89
N ILE A 732 -6.40 30.43 16.41
CA ILE A 732 -6.34 31.79 15.87
C ILE A 732 -5.98 32.88 16.90
N ASN A 733 -5.59 32.48 18.10
CA ASN A 733 -5.23 33.45 19.15
C ASN A 733 -3.74 33.43 19.54
N GLY A 734 -2.92 32.67 18.81
CA GLY A 734 -1.47 32.57 19.06
C GLY A 734 -1.04 31.58 20.14
N THR A 735 -1.96 30.80 20.72
CA THR A 735 -1.60 29.79 21.75
C THR A 735 -0.53 28.80 21.24
N TYR A 736 -0.69 28.31 20.03
CA TYR A 736 0.23 27.33 19.39
C TYR A 736 1.11 27.94 18.29
N SER A 737 0.97 29.24 18.03
CA SER A 737 1.81 30.02 17.11
C SER A 737 1.86 31.48 17.55
N PRO A 738 2.65 31.80 18.62
CA PRO A 738 2.69 33.15 19.14
C PRO A 738 3.21 34.23 18.18
N GLN A 739 4.06 33.80 17.23
CA GLN A 739 4.66 34.71 16.23
C GLN A 739 3.73 35.00 15.07
N ASP A 740 2.79 34.11 14.79
CA ASP A 740 1.76 34.21 13.73
C ASP A 740 0.43 33.65 14.26
N PRO A 741 -0.37 34.45 14.98
CA PRO A 741 -1.67 33.99 15.50
C PRO A 741 -2.65 33.49 14.41
N GLU A 742 -2.48 33.95 13.16
CA GLU A 742 -3.32 33.61 12.02
C GLU A 742 -2.88 32.34 11.28
N LEU A 743 -1.79 31.70 11.70
CA LEU A 743 -1.19 30.57 11.00
C LEU A 743 -2.18 29.45 10.71
N PHE A 744 -3.03 29.10 11.65
CA PHE A 744 -4.00 28.01 11.53
C PHE A 744 -5.43 28.50 11.16
N ARG A 745 -5.56 29.75 10.67
CA ARG A 745 -6.84 30.34 10.24
C ARG A 745 -7.56 29.48 9.21
N ASP A 746 -6.85 28.87 8.27
CA ASP A 746 -7.48 28.05 7.25
C ASP A 746 -8.12 26.77 7.84
N LEU A 747 -7.51 26.16 8.86
CA LEU A 747 -8.10 25.04 9.59
C LEU A 747 -9.35 25.47 10.37
N TYR A 748 -9.28 26.62 11.06
CA TYR A 748 -10.43 27.20 11.73
C TYR A 748 -11.60 27.47 10.75
N ASN A 749 -11.30 28.06 9.60
CA ASN A 749 -12.30 28.37 8.59
C ASN A 749 -12.90 27.11 7.95
N SER A 750 -12.11 26.06 7.74
CA SER A 750 -12.61 24.78 7.21
C SER A 750 -13.65 24.12 8.14
N LEU A 751 -13.59 24.42 9.43
CA LEU A 751 -14.51 23.86 10.43
C LEU A 751 -15.77 24.73 10.64
N LEU A 752 -15.68 26.06 10.49
CA LEU A 752 -16.76 26.96 10.91
C LEU A 752 -17.33 27.82 9.79
N ASN A 753 -16.54 28.20 8.80
CA ASN A 753 -16.94 29.18 7.80
C ASN A 753 -17.19 28.51 6.45
N THR A 754 -18.43 28.69 5.93
CA THR A 754 -18.70 28.37 4.54
C THR A 754 -18.09 29.44 3.64
N GLN A 755 -17.14 29.08 2.80
CA GLN A 755 -16.63 29.97 1.75
C GLN A 755 -17.44 29.69 0.46
N CYS A 756 -18.31 30.62 0.10
CA CYS A 756 -19.07 30.68 -1.16
C CYS A 756 -19.94 29.44 -1.50
N THR A 757 -19.35 28.26 -1.70
CA THR A 757 -20.03 27.01 -2.09
C THR A 757 -19.64 25.79 -1.29
N ALA A 758 -18.58 25.88 -0.46
CA ALA A 758 -18.12 24.76 0.35
C ALA A 758 -18.89 24.68 1.69
N LYS A 759 -19.28 23.48 2.08
CA LYS A 759 -19.83 23.21 3.42
C LYS A 759 -18.70 23.27 4.45
N ALA A 760 -18.92 23.95 5.61
CA ALA A 760 -18.00 23.90 6.72
C ALA A 760 -18.05 22.51 7.38
N ASP A 761 -16.93 22.12 8.02
CA ASP A 761 -16.77 20.82 8.68
C ASP A 761 -17.27 19.63 7.84
N THR A 762 -16.80 19.57 6.59
CA THR A 762 -17.19 18.56 5.61
C THR A 762 -17.06 17.13 6.11
N TYR A 763 -16.14 16.89 7.05
CA TYR A 763 -15.86 15.58 7.62
C TYR A 763 -16.41 15.36 9.03
N PHE A 764 -17.34 16.20 9.49
CA PHE A 764 -18.07 16.05 10.75
C PHE A 764 -17.17 15.94 12.01
N ILE A 765 -16.06 16.65 12.02
CA ILE A 765 -15.11 16.67 13.15
C ILE A 765 -15.78 17.16 14.42
N LEU A 766 -16.48 18.31 14.35
CA LEU A 766 -17.14 18.88 15.53
C LEU A 766 -18.35 18.06 15.97
N LYS A 767 -19.06 17.44 15.02
CA LYS A 767 -20.22 16.60 15.32
C LYS A 767 -19.83 15.36 16.11
N ASP A 768 -18.69 14.75 15.77
CA ASP A 768 -18.18 13.53 16.43
C ASP A 768 -17.29 13.83 17.64
N PHE A 769 -16.90 15.08 17.90
CA PHE A 769 -15.89 15.44 18.88
C PHE A 769 -16.22 14.92 20.30
N LYS A 770 -17.42 15.16 20.80
CA LYS A 770 -17.80 14.73 22.16
C LYS A 770 -17.87 13.22 22.29
N SER A 771 -18.42 12.52 21.30
CA SER A 771 -18.47 11.06 21.32
C SER A 771 -17.07 10.45 21.24
N TYR A 772 -16.15 11.08 20.49
CA TYR A 772 -14.74 10.70 20.49
C TYR A 772 -14.07 10.92 21.87
N ALA A 773 -14.28 12.08 22.47
CA ALA A 773 -13.75 12.38 23.81
C ALA A 773 -14.26 11.39 24.86
N GLU A 774 -15.53 11.00 24.81
CA GLU A 774 -16.10 9.99 25.70
C GLU A 774 -15.53 8.58 25.43
N ALA A 775 -15.29 8.21 24.17
CA ALA A 775 -14.61 6.97 23.84
C ALA A 775 -13.17 6.93 24.38
N GLN A 776 -12.46 8.05 24.31
CA GLN A 776 -11.11 8.19 24.85
C GLN A 776 -11.07 8.07 26.41
N LYS A 777 -12.08 8.57 27.10
CA LYS A 777 -12.23 8.33 28.56
C LYS A 777 -12.46 6.86 28.89
N LYS A 778 -13.24 6.16 28.05
CA LYS A 778 -13.42 4.69 28.20
C LYS A 778 -12.12 3.93 27.96
N VAL A 779 -11.29 4.34 27.00
CA VAL A 779 -9.94 3.79 26.79
C VAL A 779 -9.11 3.91 28.07
N GLU A 780 -9.04 5.10 28.66
CA GLU A 780 -8.29 5.34 29.90
C GLU A 780 -8.79 4.46 31.05
N ALA A 781 -10.11 4.39 31.24
CA ALA A 781 -10.73 3.57 32.29
C ALA A 781 -10.43 2.08 32.08
N ALA A 782 -10.49 1.59 30.83
CA ALA A 782 -10.18 0.21 30.49
C ALA A 782 -8.70 -0.12 30.71
N TYR A 783 -7.79 0.81 30.38
CA TYR A 783 -6.35 0.61 30.56
C TYR A 783 -5.92 0.49 32.03
N LYS A 784 -6.65 1.13 32.94
CA LYS A 784 -6.43 1.02 34.38
C LYS A 784 -6.79 -0.37 34.92
N ASP A 785 -7.65 -1.12 34.25
CA ASP A 785 -7.92 -2.55 34.53
C ASP A 785 -6.92 -3.40 33.74
N GLU A 786 -5.72 -3.60 34.31
CA GLU A 786 -4.63 -4.31 33.62
C GLU A 786 -5.03 -5.71 33.14
N LYS A 787 -5.84 -6.46 33.90
CA LYS A 787 -6.30 -7.81 33.50
C LYS A 787 -7.31 -7.75 32.38
N GLY A 788 -8.27 -6.85 32.46
CA GLY A 788 -9.28 -6.63 31.43
C GLY A 788 -8.64 -6.18 30.12
N TRP A 789 -7.66 -5.26 30.20
CA TRP A 789 -6.92 -4.80 29.03
C TRP A 789 -6.11 -5.92 28.39
N ALA A 790 -5.34 -6.68 29.18
CA ALA A 790 -4.56 -7.82 28.68
C ALA A 790 -5.45 -8.88 28.01
N LYS A 791 -6.59 -9.20 28.63
CA LYS A 791 -7.61 -10.09 28.03
C LYS A 791 -8.03 -9.59 26.64
N SER A 792 -8.44 -8.33 26.55
CA SER A 792 -8.89 -7.74 25.29
C SER A 792 -7.76 -7.70 24.24
N ALA A 793 -6.51 -7.43 24.64
CA ALA A 793 -5.35 -7.43 23.75
C ALA A 793 -5.08 -8.83 23.17
N ILE A 794 -5.11 -9.89 24.00
CA ILE A 794 -4.98 -11.28 23.55
C ILE A 794 -6.12 -11.65 22.59
N LEU A 795 -7.37 -11.25 22.91
CA LEU A 795 -8.53 -11.52 22.06
C LEU A 795 -8.44 -10.81 20.71
N ASN A 796 -7.94 -9.57 20.65
CA ASN A 796 -7.68 -8.88 19.38
C ASN A 796 -6.72 -9.69 18.51
N THR A 797 -5.59 -10.12 19.06
CA THR A 797 -4.64 -10.97 18.33
C THR A 797 -5.28 -12.30 17.90
N ALA A 798 -5.98 -12.99 18.81
CA ALA A 798 -6.63 -14.28 18.54
C ALA A 798 -7.70 -14.19 17.44
N CYS A 799 -8.44 -13.09 17.37
CA CYS A 799 -9.52 -12.89 16.42
C CYS A 799 -9.08 -12.27 15.08
N SER A 800 -7.78 -12.03 14.87
CA SER A 800 -7.24 -11.40 13.65
C SER A 800 -7.16 -12.34 12.45
N GLY A 801 -7.45 -13.63 12.61
CA GLY A 801 -7.26 -14.65 11.57
C GLY A 801 -7.99 -14.39 10.26
N LYS A 802 -9.16 -13.76 10.27
CA LYS A 802 -9.90 -13.35 9.08
C LYS A 802 -9.10 -12.39 8.19
N PHE A 803 -8.26 -11.55 8.78
CA PHE A 803 -7.61 -10.44 8.09
C PHE A 803 -6.24 -10.80 7.50
N THR A 804 -5.99 -12.09 7.26
CA THR A 804 -4.84 -12.51 6.46
C THR A 804 -5.06 -12.25 4.98
N SER A 805 -4.02 -11.76 4.28
CA SER A 805 -4.04 -11.65 2.82
C SER A 805 -4.08 -13.02 2.13
N ASP A 806 -3.68 -14.09 2.81
CA ASP A 806 -3.80 -15.46 2.29
C ASP A 806 -5.28 -15.83 2.04
N ARG A 807 -6.18 -15.51 2.98
CA ARG A 807 -7.64 -15.67 2.79
C ARG A 807 -8.13 -14.81 1.62
N THR A 808 -7.74 -13.53 1.60
CA THR A 808 -8.17 -12.61 0.55
C THR A 808 -7.77 -13.14 -0.83
N ILE A 809 -6.53 -13.57 -1.00
CA ILE A 809 -6.04 -14.13 -2.26
C ILE A 809 -6.77 -15.42 -2.62
N GLN A 810 -7.03 -16.30 -1.64
CA GLN A 810 -7.78 -17.54 -1.92
C GLN A 810 -9.19 -17.21 -2.42
N GLU A 811 -9.88 -16.20 -1.85
CA GLU A 811 -11.19 -15.76 -2.34
C GLU A 811 -11.11 -15.16 -3.76
N TYR A 812 -10.07 -14.37 -4.09
CA TYR A 812 -9.84 -13.92 -5.47
C TYR A 812 -9.64 -15.09 -6.43
N VAL A 813 -8.86 -16.11 -6.02
CA VAL A 813 -8.63 -17.31 -6.83
C VAL A 813 -9.92 -18.08 -7.05
N ASP A 814 -10.67 -18.31 -5.98
CA ASP A 814 -11.89 -19.14 -6.01
C ASP A 814 -13.03 -18.49 -6.78
N ASP A 815 -13.20 -17.17 -6.65
CA ASP A 815 -14.36 -16.47 -7.22
C ASP A 815 -14.05 -15.77 -8.54
N ILE A 816 -12.84 -15.22 -8.72
CA ILE A 816 -12.53 -14.32 -9.83
C ILE A 816 -11.51 -14.94 -10.79
N TRP A 817 -10.29 -15.26 -10.31
CA TRP A 817 -9.17 -15.58 -11.20
C TRP A 817 -9.14 -17.02 -11.67
N LYS A 818 -9.64 -17.97 -10.87
CA LYS A 818 -9.62 -19.41 -11.18
C LYS A 818 -8.21 -19.91 -11.49
N LEU A 819 -7.24 -19.60 -10.63
CA LEU A 819 -5.84 -20.00 -10.81
C LEU A 819 -5.60 -21.43 -10.37
N ASP A 820 -4.65 -22.08 -11.03
CA ASP A 820 -4.18 -23.43 -10.69
C ASP A 820 -3.04 -23.37 -9.68
N LYS A 821 -3.15 -24.13 -8.60
CA LYS A 821 -2.09 -24.23 -7.59
C LYS A 821 -0.92 -25.07 -8.11
N VAL A 822 0.29 -24.51 -7.99
CA VAL A 822 1.52 -25.20 -8.35
C VAL A 822 2.29 -25.58 -7.09
N VAL A 823 2.78 -26.81 -7.06
CA VAL A 823 3.68 -27.33 -6.04
C VAL A 823 4.96 -27.77 -6.73
N LEU A 824 6.11 -27.29 -6.23
CA LEU A 824 7.40 -27.71 -6.74
C LEU A 824 7.70 -29.15 -6.33
N PRO A 825 8.36 -29.94 -7.16
CA PRO A 825 8.81 -31.28 -6.81
C PRO A 825 9.82 -31.18 -5.64
N LYS A 826 9.66 -32.05 -4.62
CA LYS A 826 10.64 -32.12 -3.53
C LYS A 826 12.02 -32.46 -4.12
N LYS A 827 13.04 -31.66 -3.80
CA LYS A 827 14.43 -31.96 -4.15
C LYS A 827 14.76 -33.32 -3.53
N LYS A 828 15.18 -34.31 -4.35
CA LYS A 828 15.72 -35.56 -3.85
C LYS A 828 16.99 -35.21 -3.08
N GLU A 829 17.12 -35.64 -1.84
CA GLU A 829 18.42 -35.60 -1.11
C GLU A 829 19.45 -36.30 -1.98
N VAL A 830 20.30 -35.53 -2.64
CA VAL A 830 21.47 -36.06 -3.29
C VAL A 830 22.44 -36.37 -2.13
N LYS A 831 22.44 -37.62 -1.68
CA LYS A 831 23.56 -38.12 -0.86
C LYS A 831 24.81 -37.91 -1.71
N LYS A 832 25.56 -36.84 -1.47
CA LYS A 832 26.92 -36.68 -1.99
C LYS A 832 27.74 -37.81 -1.37
N THR A 833 27.94 -38.89 -2.11
CA THR A 833 28.99 -39.85 -1.85
C THR A 833 30.27 -39.07 -2.17
N VAL A 834 30.89 -38.56 -1.12
CA VAL A 834 32.27 -38.03 -1.23
C VAL A 834 33.15 -39.23 -1.49
N THR A 835 33.45 -39.51 -2.75
CA THR A 835 34.54 -40.35 -3.11
C THR A 835 35.84 -39.66 -2.68
N ALA A 836 36.57 -40.34 -1.82
CA ALA A 836 37.88 -39.91 -1.36
C ALA A 836 38.93 -40.02 -2.48
N GLU A 837 38.89 -39.05 -3.41
CA GLU A 837 39.91 -38.80 -4.41
C GLU A 837 39.87 -37.33 -4.82
N GLU A 838 40.39 -36.47 -3.97
CA GLU A 838 41.03 -35.19 -4.29
C GLU A 838 41.66 -34.68 -2.99
N LYS A 839 42.88 -35.13 -2.78
CA LYS A 839 43.86 -34.49 -1.89
C LYS A 839 44.66 -33.46 -2.67
#